data_23e2ebf14b18408875bb5f2fee6ff8ae
#
_entry.id   23e2ebf14b18408875bb5f2fee6ff8ae
#
_cell.length_a   1.000
_cell.length_b   1.000
_cell.length_c   1.000
_cell.angle_alpha   90.00
_cell.angle_beta   90.00
_cell.angle_gamma   90.00
#
_symmetry.space_group_name_H-M   'P 1'
#
loop_
_entity.id
_entity.type
_entity.pdbx_description
1 polymer ?
#
loop_
_entity_poly.entity_id
_entity_poly.type
_entity_poly.pdbx_seq_one_letter_code
_entity_poly.pdbx_strand_id
1 'polypeptide(L)'
;MMRSLWSGVSGLQAHQIAMDVEGNNIANVNTYGFKYNRANFADILSQTPRVATAPQGQLGGQNAMQIGLGTTINSTTRIFSQGTLTATDKQTDLALQGNGFFVVSPDGGTTRYYTRNGDFVRDKAGNFVNNSGYIVQGWTRDDETGTIDSTGPISNIVIKEGLTTPARATTEVKIKGNLDSGNTIGQRSTPIYSLDSVAGGIDYDNDGKVGPNEAHNENDVNNDKFYTNSRNEQILTERGVDLGVTFDELGNGLALRDKQGIWVSYANAKTHKFTIGSGNPHDVGSLPNNTTLNITLNGEKIGPRTVNSISDVAAAINAQYNKTGVSAEISEGNKLTLINRNNSGTTKETKNIHLTVNTGDNLAANTLTANGGTLPNGSLSLASTTIITAYQYVYTSSQTTAIHQNNDEMPRQVTTTEDLRAAMQKDAREYVDYNGDGNGTIPADTGAVAEIKRVKALGLTTSAAVSAAINPPYKAKYDAAVAALLAQNPGAGPDDQIKAGLKAAAGNLNDGVKITVNKSGQFQLENPADDVADQALYMTVTGLTEPAKDASTAAVNENVRLTAMMKALDGALSPGQALRNSGKMMMSSHGSTAEIFDSLGSKHTVSIKWAKTGTTKDGGTEWNMVIQVPEPAKINYSGEGPDNVVTGSVRFNSNGSLASFHPSTITFSANNGSQGGQSVNLNFGLGTDFNGLTSFDKDSSTDSISQDGYTGGTLNDLKIDETGTIIGAFTNGKSFGLAQVALASFTNNEGLQSEGGNVFSQTANSGEAVIGAAGTGDKGTIAASKLEASNVDLSRALTDLIVIQRGFQANSKTITTSDEMLNTLLQLKQ
;
A
#
# COMPACT_ATOMS: atom_id res chain seq x y z
N MET A 1 11.32 -19.10 -98.72
CA MET A 1 9.89 -19.06 -98.34
C MET A 1 9.58 -20.08 -97.27
N MET A 2 10.03 -21.33 -97.28
CA MET A 2 9.77 -22.26 -96.21
C MET A 2 10.34 -21.76 -94.80
N ARG A 3 11.48 -21.05 -94.79
CA ARG A 3 12.00 -20.52 -93.56
C ARG A 3 11.15 -19.38 -92.96
N SER A 4 10.63 -18.48 -93.76
CA SER A 4 9.71 -17.43 -93.33
C SER A 4 8.38 -17.98 -92.78
N LEU A 5 7.92 -19.07 -93.36
CA LEU A 5 6.76 -19.79 -92.87
C LEU A 5 7.02 -20.41 -91.50
N TRP A 6 8.14 -21.09 -91.30
CA TRP A 6 8.54 -21.63 -90.03
C TRP A 6 8.74 -20.56 -88.98
N SER A 7 9.39 -19.43 -89.34
CA SER A 7 9.58 -18.21 -88.47
C SER A 7 8.21 -17.68 -88.10
N GLY A 8 7.25 -17.62 -89.06
CA GLY A 8 5.90 -17.16 -88.79
C GLY A 8 5.13 -18.08 -87.83
N VAL A 9 5.27 -19.41 -88.05
CA VAL A 9 4.61 -20.42 -87.21
C VAL A 9 5.18 -20.37 -85.78
N SER A 10 6.53 -20.32 -85.64
CA SER A 10 7.15 -20.21 -84.34
C SER A 10 6.77 -18.90 -83.58
N GLY A 11 6.71 -17.79 -84.34
CA GLY A 11 6.22 -16.54 -83.83
C GLY A 11 4.77 -16.54 -83.35
N LEU A 12 3.89 -17.24 -84.14
CA LEU A 12 2.50 -17.43 -83.76
C LEU A 12 2.36 -18.19 -82.44
N GLN A 13 3.05 -19.34 -82.35
CA GLN A 13 3.06 -20.12 -81.12
C GLN A 13 3.58 -19.34 -79.92
N ALA A 14 4.67 -18.62 -80.06
CA ALA A 14 5.22 -17.78 -78.99
C ALA A 14 4.27 -16.67 -78.59
N HIS A 15 3.64 -15.95 -79.48
CA HIS A 15 2.64 -14.96 -79.22
C HIS A 15 1.35 -15.49 -78.61
N GLN A 16 0.95 -16.70 -78.96
CA GLN A 16 -0.18 -17.37 -78.36
C GLN A 16 0.09 -17.64 -76.85
N ILE A 17 1.24 -18.22 -76.50
CA ILE A 17 1.62 -18.45 -75.13
C ILE A 17 1.72 -17.15 -74.39
N ALA A 18 2.29 -16.11 -75.00
CA ALA A 18 2.37 -14.78 -74.35
C ALA A 18 0.98 -14.15 -74.12
N MET A 19 0.02 -14.43 -75.06
CA MET A 19 -1.39 -14.00 -74.92
C MET A 19 -2.09 -14.71 -73.74
N ASP A 20 -1.84 -16.00 -73.61
CA ASP A 20 -2.39 -16.80 -72.47
C ASP A 20 -1.85 -16.36 -71.18
N VAL A 21 -0.54 -16.01 -71.09
CA VAL A 21 0.10 -15.44 -69.87
C VAL A 21 -0.52 -14.10 -69.53
N GLU A 22 -0.67 -13.21 -70.54
CA GLU A 22 -1.20 -11.85 -70.25
C GLU A 22 -2.69 -11.87 -69.95
N GLY A 23 -3.44 -12.75 -70.63
CA GLY A 23 -4.84 -13.03 -70.30
C GLY A 23 -5.03 -13.48 -68.85
N ASN A 24 -4.12 -14.33 -68.36
CA ASN A 24 -4.11 -14.78 -66.99
C ASN A 24 -3.75 -13.63 -66.02
N ASN A 25 -2.82 -12.75 -66.38
CA ASN A 25 -2.49 -11.54 -65.57
C ASN A 25 -3.73 -10.65 -65.43
N ILE A 26 -4.43 -10.37 -66.52
CA ILE A 26 -5.63 -9.55 -66.53
C ILE A 26 -6.76 -10.16 -65.73
N ALA A 27 -6.97 -11.46 -65.85
CA ALA A 27 -7.99 -12.19 -65.11
C ALA A 27 -7.77 -12.12 -63.57
N ASN A 28 -6.51 -12.02 -63.14
CA ASN A 28 -6.10 -12.00 -61.73
C ASN A 28 -5.75 -10.63 -61.21
N VAL A 29 -6.14 -9.54 -61.87
CA VAL A 29 -5.87 -8.16 -61.43
C VAL A 29 -6.49 -7.84 -60.06
N ASN A 30 -7.63 -8.46 -59.73
CA ASN A 30 -8.31 -8.29 -58.44
C ASN A 30 -8.01 -9.43 -57.44
N THR A 31 -7.11 -10.35 -57.77
CA THR A 31 -6.75 -11.48 -56.91
C THR A 31 -5.67 -11.05 -55.91
N TYR A 32 -5.97 -11.08 -54.63
CA TYR A 32 -5.01 -10.67 -53.59
C TYR A 32 -3.77 -11.60 -53.60
N GLY A 33 -2.59 -10.99 -53.45
CA GLY A 33 -1.32 -11.70 -53.42
C GLY A 33 -0.89 -12.28 -54.75
N PHE A 34 -1.62 -12.04 -55.89
CA PHE A 34 -1.22 -12.47 -57.21
C PHE A 34 0.02 -11.69 -57.67
N LYS A 35 0.91 -12.43 -58.39
CA LYS A 35 2.15 -11.87 -58.92
C LYS A 35 2.15 -11.97 -60.44
N TYR A 36 2.44 -10.84 -61.09
CA TYR A 36 2.53 -10.69 -62.53
C TYR A 36 3.48 -11.71 -63.16
N ASN A 37 3.01 -12.41 -64.20
CA ASN A 37 3.83 -13.34 -64.99
C ASN A 37 4.22 -12.68 -66.31
N ARG A 38 5.49 -12.79 -66.69
CA ARG A 38 6.01 -12.28 -67.96
C ARG A 38 6.52 -13.43 -68.83
N ALA A 39 6.11 -13.46 -70.07
CA ALA A 39 6.66 -14.38 -71.05
C ALA A 39 7.96 -13.83 -71.68
N ASN A 40 9.03 -14.58 -71.57
CA ASN A 40 10.33 -14.21 -72.13
C ASN A 40 10.54 -14.90 -73.49
N PHE A 41 10.68 -14.03 -74.50
CA PHE A 41 10.99 -14.45 -75.85
C PHE A 41 12.50 -14.70 -75.99
N ALA A 42 12.84 -15.79 -76.75
CA ALA A 42 14.21 -16.08 -77.15
C ALA A 42 14.20 -16.43 -78.64
N ASP A 43 15.27 -16.03 -79.34
CA ASP A 43 15.47 -16.47 -80.72
C ASP A 43 15.85 -17.97 -80.78
N ILE A 44 15.35 -18.63 -81.84
CA ILE A 44 15.77 -19.97 -82.11
C ILE A 44 17.06 -19.88 -82.94
N LEU A 45 17.80 -20.97 -82.99
CA LEU A 45 19.08 -21.08 -83.66
C LEU A 45 19.10 -20.31 -84.97
N SER A 46 20.16 -19.51 -85.26
CA SER A 46 20.41 -18.81 -86.48
C SER A 46 21.24 -19.69 -87.43
N GLN A 47 20.80 -19.84 -88.65
CA GLN A 47 21.54 -20.50 -89.68
C GLN A 47 22.55 -19.52 -90.25
N THR A 48 23.88 -19.94 -90.37
CA THR A 48 24.97 -19.14 -90.90
C THR A 48 25.32 -19.62 -92.28
N PRO A 49 24.66 -19.11 -93.34
CA PRO A 49 24.99 -19.48 -94.72
C PRO A 49 26.43 -19.03 -95.14
N ARG A 50 26.99 -17.99 -94.53
CA ARG A 50 28.32 -17.56 -94.76
C ARG A 50 28.97 -17.19 -93.43
N VAL A 51 30.15 -17.81 -93.22
CA VAL A 51 30.97 -17.44 -92.00
C VAL A 51 31.75 -16.21 -92.24
N ALA A 52 32.10 -15.49 -91.10
CA ALA A 52 32.97 -14.37 -91.19
C ALA A 52 34.40 -14.73 -91.63
N THR A 53 34.98 -13.95 -92.42
CA THR A 53 36.37 -14.11 -92.85
C THR A 53 37.22 -12.91 -92.43
N ALA A 54 38.41 -13.20 -91.92
CA ALA A 54 39.36 -12.16 -91.49
C ALA A 54 39.97 -11.47 -92.78
N PRO A 55 40.41 -10.23 -92.62
CA PRO A 55 41.15 -9.57 -93.77
C PRO A 55 42.42 -10.31 -94.05
N GLN A 56 42.67 -10.60 -95.32
CA GLN A 56 43.91 -11.17 -95.79
C GLN A 56 44.53 -10.31 -96.90
N GLY A 57 45.70 -9.80 -96.67
CA GLY A 57 46.43 -8.96 -97.64
C GLY A 57 45.64 -7.66 -98.05
N GLN A 58 45.26 -7.52 -99.28
CA GLN A 58 44.52 -6.35 -99.85
C GLN A 58 42.99 -6.64 -99.85
N LEU A 59 42.54 -7.77 -99.44
CA LEU A 59 41.14 -8.12 -99.35
C LEU A 59 40.58 -7.82 -97.94
N GLY A 60 39.57 -6.95 -97.83
CA GLY A 60 38.86 -6.70 -96.58
C GLY A 60 38.08 -7.93 -96.12
N GLY A 61 38.02 -8.08 -94.78
CA GLY A 61 37.23 -9.13 -94.13
C GLY A 61 35.77 -8.99 -94.39
N GLN A 62 35.03 -10.12 -94.41
CA GLN A 62 33.61 -10.14 -94.63
C GLN A 62 32.87 -10.62 -93.39
N ASN A 63 31.77 -9.91 -93.05
CA ASN A 63 30.92 -10.33 -91.91
C ASN A 63 30.14 -11.64 -92.25
N ALA A 64 29.85 -12.33 -91.18
CA ALA A 64 28.96 -13.48 -91.23
C ALA A 64 27.56 -13.08 -91.70
N MET A 65 26.98 -13.87 -92.57
CA MET A 65 25.58 -13.74 -92.93
C MET A 65 24.79 -14.80 -92.09
N GLN A 66 23.93 -14.33 -91.23
CA GLN A 66 23.12 -15.18 -90.33
C GLN A 66 21.60 -14.92 -90.59
N ILE A 67 20.85 -15.97 -90.67
CA ILE A 67 19.39 -15.90 -90.80
C ILE A 67 18.77 -16.62 -89.63
N GLY A 68 17.95 -15.93 -88.78
CA GLY A 68 17.21 -16.52 -87.69
C GLY A 68 16.13 -17.44 -88.17
N LEU A 69 15.87 -18.47 -87.42
CA LEU A 69 14.86 -19.51 -87.69
C LEU A 69 13.53 -19.33 -86.97
N GLY A 70 13.41 -18.18 -86.22
CA GLY A 70 12.17 -17.88 -85.54
C GLY A 70 12.40 -17.52 -84.03
N THR A 71 11.34 -17.50 -83.25
CA THR A 71 11.33 -17.25 -81.86
C THR A 71 10.59 -18.30 -81.05
N THR A 72 10.91 -18.45 -79.80
CA THR A 72 10.20 -19.34 -78.89
C THR A 72 10.02 -18.62 -77.56
N ILE A 73 9.13 -19.11 -76.67
CA ILE A 73 9.12 -18.74 -75.28
C ILE A 73 10.12 -19.61 -74.52
N ASN A 74 11.13 -18.98 -73.94
CA ASN A 74 12.17 -19.64 -73.19
C ASN A 74 11.72 -19.94 -71.74
N SER A 75 11.00 -19.00 -71.18
CA SER A 75 10.52 -19.12 -69.79
C SER A 75 9.38 -18.14 -69.52
N THR A 76 8.59 -18.45 -68.52
CA THR A 76 7.67 -17.50 -67.89
C THR A 76 8.23 -17.12 -66.54
N THR A 77 8.54 -15.84 -66.40
CA THR A 77 9.13 -15.29 -65.14
C THR A 77 8.06 -14.63 -64.34
N ARG A 78 7.94 -15.01 -63.07
CA ARG A 78 7.04 -14.36 -62.13
C ARG A 78 7.74 -13.17 -61.43
N ILE A 79 7.11 -12.03 -61.44
CA ILE A 79 7.65 -10.79 -60.84
C ILE A 79 7.11 -10.63 -59.44
N PHE A 80 7.96 -10.82 -58.40
CA PHE A 80 7.59 -10.73 -57.00
C PHE A 80 7.68 -9.33 -56.41
N SER A 81 7.62 -8.29 -57.24
CA SER A 81 7.50 -6.93 -56.72
C SER A 81 6.26 -6.79 -55.88
N GLN A 82 6.32 -5.90 -54.89
CA GLN A 82 5.20 -5.69 -53.98
C GLN A 82 4.04 -5.00 -54.68
N GLY A 83 2.82 -5.47 -54.41
CA GLY A 83 1.57 -4.83 -54.79
C GLY A 83 1.16 -3.75 -53.80
N THR A 84 0.15 -2.97 -54.14
CA THR A 84 -0.43 -1.98 -53.26
C THR A 84 -1.08 -2.66 -52.04
N LEU A 85 -0.82 -2.12 -50.82
CA LEU A 85 -1.48 -2.59 -49.60
C LEU A 85 -2.83 -1.91 -49.47
N THR A 86 -3.90 -2.68 -49.48
CA THR A 86 -5.28 -2.18 -49.32
C THR A 86 -5.76 -2.48 -47.92
N ALA A 87 -6.26 -1.46 -47.22
CA ALA A 87 -6.83 -1.65 -45.87
C ALA A 87 -8.16 -2.42 -45.95
N THR A 88 -8.38 -3.28 -44.97
CA THR A 88 -9.60 -4.08 -44.80
C THR A 88 -10.14 -3.89 -43.40
N ASP A 89 -11.42 -4.19 -43.18
CA ASP A 89 -12.06 -4.11 -41.85
C ASP A 89 -11.83 -5.36 -40.99
N LYS A 90 -11.13 -6.37 -41.54
CA LYS A 90 -10.91 -7.66 -40.88
C LYS A 90 -9.50 -7.70 -40.28
N GLN A 91 -9.42 -7.91 -38.97
CA GLN A 91 -8.16 -7.94 -38.23
C GLN A 91 -7.25 -9.11 -38.57
N THR A 92 -7.82 -10.22 -39.08
CA THR A 92 -7.10 -11.43 -39.48
C THR A 92 -6.47 -11.32 -40.85
N ASP A 93 -6.79 -10.26 -41.63
CA ASP A 93 -6.17 -10.01 -42.91
C ASP A 93 -4.77 -9.46 -42.72
N LEU A 94 -3.81 -10.10 -43.36
CA LEU A 94 -2.39 -9.79 -43.23
C LEU A 94 -1.77 -9.51 -44.58
N ALA A 95 -1.04 -8.44 -44.68
CA ALA A 95 -0.19 -8.15 -45.81
C ALA A 95 1.27 -8.21 -45.41
N LEU A 96 2.10 -8.71 -46.28
CA LEU A 96 3.54 -8.67 -46.06
C LEU A 96 4.12 -7.43 -46.74
N GLN A 97 4.84 -6.63 -45.99
CA GLN A 97 5.58 -5.46 -46.48
C GLN A 97 7.07 -5.77 -46.57
N GLY A 98 7.54 -5.94 -47.79
CA GLY A 98 8.91 -6.41 -48.10
C GLY A 98 8.98 -7.87 -48.58
N ASN A 99 10.11 -8.52 -48.42
CA ASN A 99 10.37 -9.86 -48.89
C ASN A 99 9.76 -10.97 -48.00
N GLY A 100 9.49 -12.11 -48.54
CA GLY A 100 9.06 -13.30 -47.82
C GLY A 100 7.68 -13.82 -48.23
N PHE A 101 7.22 -14.87 -47.57
CA PHE A 101 5.96 -15.55 -47.81
C PHE A 101 5.40 -16.04 -46.48
N PHE A 102 4.09 -16.06 -46.33
CA PHE A 102 3.44 -16.81 -45.26
C PHE A 102 3.62 -18.30 -45.47
N VAL A 103 3.86 -19.04 -44.41
CA VAL A 103 3.98 -20.49 -44.44
C VAL A 103 2.63 -21.11 -44.11
N VAL A 104 2.11 -21.99 -44.97
CA VAL A 104 0.84 -22.71 -44.78
C VAL A 104 1.02 -24.20 -45.00
N SER A 105 0.22 -25.01 -44.32
CA SER A 105 0.29 -26.46 -44.43
C SER A 105 -1.08 -27.10 -44.43
N PRO A 106 -1.33 -28.15 -45.30
CA PRO A 106 -2.56 -28.94 -45.26
C PRO A 106 -2.53 -30.06 -44.22
N ASP A 107 -1.36 -30.46 -43.72
CA ASP A 107 -1.11 -31.73 -43.01
C ASP A 107 -0.32 -31.57 -41.71
N GLY A 108 -0.47 -30.44 -41.06
CA GLY A 108 0.14 -30.19 -39.75
C GLY A 108 1.64 -29.89 -39.80
N GLY A 109 2.16 -29.42 -40.94
CA GLY A 109 3.53 -28.94 -41.05
C GLY A 109 4.47 -29.92 -41.75
N THR A 110 3.99 -31.10 -42.17
CA THR A 110 4.79 -32.07 -42.94
C THR A 110 5.05 -31.53 -44.35
N THR A 111 3.98 -31.12 -45.07
CA THR A 111 4.07 -30.45 -46.37
C THR A 111 3.87 -28.95 -46.15
N ARG A 112 4.78 -28.15 -46.68
CA ARG A 112 4.75 -26.68 -46.52
C ARG A 112 4.55 -26.02 -47.86
N TYR A 113 3.58 -25.13 -47.88
CA TYR A 113 3.33 -24.23 -48.99
C TYR A 113 3.54 -22.80 -48.58
N TYR A 114 3.76 -21.95 -49.55
CA TYR A 114 4.13 -20.53 -49.32
C TYR A 114 3.16 -19.65 -50.09
N THR A 115 2.70 -18.57 -49.46
CA THR A 115 1.74 -17.67 -50.07
C THR A 115 2.01 -16.22 -49.74
N ARG A 116 1.60 -15.32 -50.67
CA ARG A 116 1.53 -13.87 -50.40
C ARG A 116 0.11 -13.42 -50.06
N ASN A 117 -0.89 -14.32 -50.28
CA ASN A 117 -2.26 -14.02 -49.89
C ASN A 117 -2.43 -14.22 -48.38
N GLY A 118 -2.71 -13.12 -47.68
CA GLY A 118 -2.93 -13.14 -46.26
C GLY A 118 -4.38 -12.99 -45.82
N ASP A 119 -5.35 -13.35 -46.70
CA ASP A 119 -6.76 -13.47 -46.34
C ASP A 119 -6.95 -14.73 -45.48
N PHE A 120 -6.77 -14.59 -44.20
CA PHE A 120 -6.89 -15.68 -43.22
C PHE A 120 -8.20 -15.61 -42.47
N VAL A 121 -8.75 -16.75 -42.15
CA VAL A 121 -9.95 -16.93 -41.34
C VAL A 121 -9.67 -17.94 -40.24
N ARG A 122 -10.39 -17.79 -39.13
CA ARG A 122 -10.36 -18.78 -38.05
C ARG A 122 -11.49 -19.79 -38.31
N ASP A 123 -11.16 -21.08 -38.36
CA ASP A 123 -12.14 -22.16 -38.48
C ASP A 123 -12.80 -22.47 -37.10
N LYS A 124 -13.77 -23.39 -37.10
CA LYS A 124 -14.47 -23.85 -35.88
C LYS A 124 -13.54 -24.51 -34.87
N ALA A 125 -12.43 -25.09 -35.30
CA ALA A 125 -11.46 -25.73 -34.43
C ALA A 125 -10.46 -24.72 -33.82
N GLY A 126 -10.47 -23.46 -34.33
CA GLY A 126 -9.56 -22.42 -33.94
C GLY A 126 -8.31 -22.30 -34.79
N ASN A 127 -8.20 -23.11 -35.90
CA ASN A 127 -7.06 -23.00 -36.80
C ASN A 127 -7.13 -21.68 -37.58
N PHE A 128 -5.99 -21.10 -37.81
CA PHE A 128 -5.83 -19.96 -38.71
C PHE A 128 -5.63 -20.50 -40.13
N VAL A 129 -6.60 -20.37 -41.02
CA VAL A 129 -6.59 -21.01 -42.33
C VAL A 129 -6.74 -20.01 -43.45
N ASN A 130 -6.17 -20.32 -44.62
CA ASN A 130 -6.42 -19.59 -45.84
C ASN A 130 -7.71 -20.09 -46.54
N ASN A 131 -8.13 -19.43 -47.62
CA ASN A 131 -9.32 -19.79 -48.37
C ASN A 131 -9.25 -21.19 -49.03
N SER A 132 -8.06 -21.77 -49.12
CA SER A 132 -7.86 -23.16 -49.59
C SER A 132 -7.92 -24.21 -48.49
N GLY A 133 -8.13 -23.78 -47.22
CA GLY A 133 -8.17 -24.65 -46.06
C GLY A 133 -6.80 -25.03 -45.48
N TYR A 134 -5.72 -24.42 -45.94
CA TYR A 134 -4.38 -24.67 -45.41
C TYR A 134 -4.15 -23.87 -44.16
N ILE A 135 -3.59 -24.51 -43.12
CA ILE A 135 -3.36 -23.90 -41.79
C ILE A 135 -2.07 -23.09 -41.81
N VAL A 136 -2.13 -21.87 -41.34
CA VAL A 136 -0.95 -20.97 -41.16
C VAL A 136 -0.03 -21.57 -40.11
N GLN A 137 1.26 -21.57 -40.43
CA GLN A 137 2.32 -22.08 -39.56
C GLN A 137 2.99 -20.95 -38.80
N GLY A 138 3.41 -21.26 -37.59
CA GLY A 138 4.12 -20.28 -36.73
C GLY A 138 4.54 -20.88 -35.40
N TRP A 139 4.81 -20.03 -34.45
CA TRP A 139 5.16 -20.40 -33.07
C TRP A 139 3.97 -20.12 -32.19
N THR A 140 3.62 -21.05 -31.33
CA THR A 140 2.59 -20.88 -30.32
C THR A 140 3.23 -20.50 -28.99
N ARG A 141 2.48 -19.81 -28.16
CA ARG A 141 2.89 -19.51 -26.79
C ARG A 141 3.07 -20.81 -26.01
N ASP A 142 4.16 -20.89 -25.27
CA ASP A 142 4.37 -21.92 -24.28
C ASP A 142 3.54 -21.59 -23.02
N ASP A 143 2.74 -22.54 -22.56
CA ASP A 143 1.85 -22.37 -21.41
C ASP A 143 2.61 -22.31 -20.08
N GLU A 144 3.83 -22.87 -19.97
CA GLU A 144 4.64 -22.86 -18.76
C GLU A 144 5.42 -21.56 -18.61
N THR A 145 6.10 -21.14 -19.68
CA THR A 145 6.94 -19.92 -19.66
C THR A 145 6.16 -18.65 -19.97
N GLY A 146 5.01 -18.79 -20.61
CA GLY A 146 4.18 -17.66 -21.04
C GLY A 146 4.79 -16.85 -22.18
N THR A 147 5.87 -17.31 -22.82
CA THR A 147 6.59 -16.65 -23.90
C THR A 147 6.42 -17.39 -25.22
N ILE A 148 6.67 -16.71 -26.35
CA ILE A 148 6.70 -17.31 -27.68
C ILE A 148 8.17 -17.51 -28.05
N ASP A 149 8.59 -18.76 -28.24
CA ASP A 149 9.94 -19.09 -28.70
C ASP A 149 9.97 -19.17 -30.24
N SER A 150 10.46 -18.12 -30.87
CA SER A 150 10.61 -18.04 -32.33
C SER A 150 11.85 -18.78 -32.87
N THR A 151 12.62 -19.43 -32.03
CA THR A 151 13.80 -20.24 -32.43
C THR A 151 13.45 -21.71 -32.54
N GLY A 152 12.30 -22.14 -32.00
CA GLY A 152 11.80 -23.50 -32.05
C GLY A 152 11.21 -23.92 -33.41
N PRO A 153 10.81 -25.20 -33.58
CA PRO A 153 10.10 -25.64 -34.76
C PRO A 153 8.73 -24.97 -34.89
N ILE A 154 8.36 -24.64 -36.14
CA ILE A 154 7.04 -24.06 -36.40
C ILE A 154 5.95 -25.16 -36.33
N SER A 155 4.77 -24.77 -35.89
CA SER A 155 3.58 -25.61 -35.74
C SER A 155 2.34 -24.88 -36.26
N ASN A 156 1.20 -25.57 -36.29
CA ASN A 156 -0.07 -24.97 -36.63
C ASN A 156 -0.44 -23.86 -35.64
N ILE A 157 -0.86 -22.71 -36.14
CA ILE A 157 -1.46 -21.68 -35.32
C ILE A 157 -2.90 -22.02 -35.02
N VAL A 158 -3.19 -22.36 -33.75
CA VAL A 158 -4.53 -22.73 -33.29
C VAL A 158 -4.95 -21.80 -32.15
N ILE A 159 -6.00 -21.02 -32.35
CA ILE A 159 -6.55 -20.10 -31.33
C ILE A 159 -8.01 -20.51 -31.11
N LYS A 160 -8.25 -21.34 -30.10
CA LYS A 160 -9.58 -21.87 -29.80
C LYS A 160 -10.55 -20.75 -29.41
N GLU A 161 -11.79 -20.87 -29.84
CA GLU A 161 -12.85 -19.99 -29.40
C GLU A 161 -13.12 -20.22 -27.89
N GLY A 162 -13.36 -19.14 -27.15
CA GLY A 162 -13.52 -19.24 -25.67
C GLY A 162 -12.24 -19.56 -24.92
N LEU A 163 -11.06 -19.32 -25.51
CA LEU A 163 -9.79 -19.43 -24.79
C LEU A 163 -9.85 -18.62 -23.51
N THR A 164 -9.55 -19.26 -22.38
CA THR A 164 -9.54 -18.61 -21.07
C THR A 164 -8.13 -18.54 -20.53
N THR A 165 -7.79 -17.42 -19.91
CA THR A 165 -6.57 -17.34 -19.10
C THR A 165 -6.92 -17.73 -17.66
N PRO A 166 -6.10 -18.57 -17.01
CA PRO A 166 -6.25 -18.80 -15.57
C PRO A 166 -6.04 -17.50 -14.80
N ALA A 167 -6.59 -17.44 -13.60
CA ALA A 167 -6.29 -16.38 -12.69
C ALA A 167 -4.81 -16.45 -12.26
N ARG A 168 -4.24 -15.30 -11.97
CA ARG A 168 -2.89 -15.20 -11.40
C ARG A 168 -2.95 -14.53 -10.04
N ALA A 169 -2.51 -15.25 -9.02
CA ALA A 169 -2.37 -14.70 -7.68
C ALA A 169 -1.37 -13.54 -7.69
N THR A 170 -1.65 -12.51 -6.88
CA THR A 170 -0.74 -11.38 -6.72
C THR A 170 0.52 -11.83 -6.00
N THR A 171 1.67 -11.55 -6.56
CA THR A 171 2.98 -11.84 -5.94
C THR A 171 3.72 -10.57 -5.53
N GLU A 172 3.37 -9.43 -6.09
CA GLU A 172 3.98 -8.14 -5.78
C GLU A 172 2.94 -7.03 -5.79
N VAL A 173 3.02 -6.14 -4.80
CA VAL A 173 2.27 -4.88 -4.73
C VAL A 173 3.27 -3.73 -4.65
N LYS A 174 3.22 -2.82 -5.62
CA LYS A 174 4.04 -1.61 -5.67
C LYS A 174 3.20 -0.41 -5.28
N ILE A 175 3.72 0.39 -4.34
CA ILE A 175 3.08 1.63 -3.91
C ILE A 175 4.07 2.78 -4.07
N LYS A 176 3.60 3.83 -4.73
CA LYS A 176 4.34 5.08 -4.89
C LYS A 176 3.52 6.22 -4.32
N GLY A 177 4.19 7.10 -3.56
CA GLY A 177 3.53 8.22 -2.92
C GLY A 177 4.46 9.05 -2.05
N ASN A 178 3.88 9.99 -1.34
CA ASN A 178 4.58 10.81 -0.35
C ASN A 178 3.93 10.68 1.02
N LEU A 179 4.75 10.58 2.06
CA LEU A 179 4.35 10.65 3.46
C LEU A 179 4.91 11.96 4.04
N ASP A 180 4.03 12.81 4.55
CA ASP A 180 4.36 14.17 4.96
C ASP A 180 5.39 14.23 6.10
N SER A 181 6.55 14.80 5.80
CA SER A 181 7.60 15.04 6.79
C SER A 181 7.43 16.34 7.56
N GLY A 182 6.51 17.22 7.14
CA GLY A 182 6.36 18.58 7.64
C GLY A 182 5.85 18.69 9.07
N ASN A 183 5.81 19.93 9.54
CA ASN A 183 5.38 20.30 10.88
C ASN A 183 3.95 20.84 10.97
N THR A 184 3.23 20.86 9.87
CA THR A 184 1.82 21.22 9.82
C THR A 184 1.08 20.14 9.03
N ILE A 185 0.10 19.50 9.67
CA ILE A 185 -0.74 18.50 9.02
C ILE A 185 -2.12 19.11 8.79
N GLY A 186 -2.47 19.52 7.63
CA GLY A 186 -3.81 19.97 7.29
C GLY A 186 -4.92 19.02 7.78
N GLN A 187 -5.70 18.46 6.88
CA GLN A 187 -6.84 17.58 7.24
C GLN A 187 -6.47 16.09 7.45
N ARG A 188 -5.22 15.70 7.28
CA ARG A 188 -4.78 14.29 7.33
C ARG A 188 -4.05 13.95 8.62
N SER A 189 -4.74 14.20 9.73
CA SER A 189 -4.29 13.83 11.06
C SER A 189 -5.17 12.72 11.64
N THR A 190 -4.58 11.95 12.52
CA THR A 190 -5.29 10.96 13.33
C THR A 190 -4.89 11.16 14.79
N PRO A 191 -5.77 10.91 15.78
CA PRO A 191 -5.40 10.90 17.17
C PRO A 191 -4.23 9.94 17.41
N ILE A 192 -3.32 10.29 18.33
CA ILE A 192 -2.32 9.34 18.80
C ILE A 192 -3.01 8.07 19.31
N TYR A 193 -2.41 6.91 19.11
CA TYR A 193 -3.00 5.57 19.38
C TYR A 193 -4.20 5.14 18.52
N SER A 194 -4.62 5.92 17.53
CA SER A 194 -5.76 5.53 16.67
C SER A 194 -5.44 4.39 15.71
N LEU A 195 -4.18 4.08 15.45
CA LEU A 195 -3.83 2.93 14.62
C LEU A 195 -4.28 1.60 15.22
N ASP A 196 -4.30 1.50 16.54
CA ASP A 196 -4.81 0.31 17.24
C ASP A 196 -6.33 0.17 17.08
N SER A 197 -7.05 1.27 17.00
CA SER A 197 -8.50 1.25 16.77
C SER A 197 -8.87 0.79 15.35
N VAL A 198 -7.94 0.86 14.40
CA VAL A 198 -8.12 0.38 13.03
C VAL A 198 -8.12 -1.13 12.95
N ALA A 199 -7.38 -1.77 13.83
CA ALA A 199 -7.32 -3.21 13.94
C ALA A 199 -8.56 -3.85 14.62
N GLY A 200 -9.59 -3.05 14.91
CA GLY A 200 -10.81 -3.54 15.55
C GLY A 200 -10.68 -3.79 17.05
N GLY A 201 -9.60 -3.31 17.65
CA GLY A 201 -9.17 -3.66 19.00
C GLY A 201 -8.43 -5.00 18.95
N ILE A 202 -7.16 -4.95 19.23
CA ILE A 202 -6.30 -6.14 19.26
C ILE A 202 -6.43 -6.71 20.68
N ASP A 203 -6.88 -7.94 20.80
CA ASP A 203 -6.83 -8.72 22.04
C ASP A 203 -5.39 -9.20 22.23
N TYR A 204 -4.59 -8.40 22.90
CA TYR A 204 -3.16 -8.70 23.09
C TYR A 204 -2.91 -9.74 24.17
N ASP A 205 -3.82 -9.93 25.10
CA ASP A 205 -3.70 -10.90 26.18
C ASP A 205 -4.43 -12.22 25.89
N ASN A 206 -5.12 -12.28 24.76
CA ASN A 206 -5.83 -13.45 24.25
C ASN A 206 -6.92 -13.97 25.23
N ASP A 207 -7.56 -13.05 25.99
CA ASP A 207 -8.64 -13.37 26.92
C ASP A 207 -10.01 -13.50 26.22
N GLY A 208 -10.06 -13.23 24.92
CA GLY A 208 -11.26 -13.26 24.09
C GLY A 208 -12.12 -12.00 24.18
N LYS A 209 -11.62 -10.93 24.80
CA LYS A 209 -12.29 -9.64 24.92
C LYS A 209 -11.33 -8.54 24.56
N VAL A 210 -11.75 -7.63 23.72
CA VAL A 210 -11.02 -6.40 23.44
C VAL A 210 -11.31 -5.40 24.56
N GLY A 211 -10.43 -5.33 25.55
CA GLY A 211 -10.56 -4.40 26.66
C GLY A 211 -10.20 -2.94 26.29
N PRO A 212 -10.66 -1.95 27.04
CA PRO A 212 -10.33 -0.54 26.79
C PRO A 212 -8.86 -0.17 27.04
N ASN A 213 -8.07 -1.08 27.62
CA ASN A 213 -6.67 -0.87 28.04
C ASN A 213 -5.76 -2.01 27.61
N GLU A 214 -6.08 -2.68 26.53
CA GLU A 214 -5.33 -3.86 26.09
C GLU A 214 -3.90 -3.60 25.62
N ALA A 215 -3.50 -2.36 25.59
CA ALA A 215 -2.11 -1.99 25.45
C ALA A 215 -1.24 -2.35 26.67
N HIS A 216 -1.84 -2.74 27.78
CA HIS A 216 -1.14 -3.00 29.03
C HIS A 216 -1.49 -4.39 29.56
N ASN A 217 -0.47 -5.19 29.83
CA ASN A 217 -0.64 -6.45 30.51
C ASN A 217 -1.16 -6.20 31.93
N GLU A 218 -2.43 -6.42 32.20
CA GLU A 218 -3.04 -6.28 33.52
C GLU A 218 -2.36 -7.15 34.59
N ASN A 219 -1.54 -8.13 34.18
CA ASN A 219 -0.81 -9.02 35.08
C ASN A 219 0.62 -8.58 35.37
N ASP A 220 1.12 -7.51 34.78
CA ASP A 220 2.42 -6.96 35.11
C ASP A 220 2.30 -5.88 36.18
N VAL A 221 2.67 -6.24 37.40
CA VAL A 221 2.60 -5.36 38.59
C VAL A 221 3.42 -4.08 38.43
N ASN A 222 4.38 -4.08 37.50
CA ASN A 222 5.24 -2.93 37.25
C ASN A 222 4.83 -2.15 35.98
N ASN A 223 3.92 -2.69 35.18
CA ASN A 223 3.43 -2.07 33.94
C ASN A 223 4.54 -1.62 32.97
N ASP A 224 5.67 -2.34 32.99
CA ASP A 224 6.91 -1.95 32.31
C ASP A 224 7.33 -2.98 31.22
N LYS A 225 6.53 -4.03 30.96
CA LYS A 225 6.79 -4.97 29.89
C LYS A 225 6.06 -4.56 28.61
N PHE A 226 6.86 -4.23 27.65
CA PHE A 226 6.39 -4.01 26.29
C PHE A 226 6.00 -5.35 25.67
N TYR A 227 4.81 -5.40 25.04
CA TYR A 227 4.47 -6.52 24.20
C TYR A 227 5.39 -6.51 22.98
N THR A 228 6.13 -7.57 22.86
CA THR A 228 6.81 -7.88 21.62
C THR A 228 6.04 -8.99 20.95
N ASN A 229 5.77 -8.85 19.65
CA ASN A 229 5.26 -9.98 18.89
C ASN A 229 6.30 -11.12 18.88
N SER A 230 5.95 -12.28 18.32
CA SER A 230 6.83 -13.44 18.20
C SER A 230 8.18 -13.17 17.52
N ARG A 231 8.36 -11.99 16.88
CA ARG A 231 9.60 -11.51 16.27
C ARG A 231 10.36 -10.49 17.12
N ASN A 232 9.94 -10.29 18.35
CA ASN A 232 10.54 -9.28 19.25
C ASN A 232 10.37 -7.84 18.76
N GLU A 233 9.34 -7.56 17.94
CA GLU A 233 8.99 -6.22 17.44
C GLU A 233 7.98 -5.58 18.38
N GLN A 234 8.24 -4.36 18.81
CA GLN A 234 7.31 -3.61 19.66
C GLN A 234 6.13 -3.11 18.82
N ILE A 235 4.93 -3.29 19.35
CA ILE A 235 3.70 -2.80 18.74
C ILE A 235 3.58 -1.29 19.00
N LEU A 236 2.88 -0.61 18.12
CA LEU A 236 2.79 0.85 18.03
C LEU A 236 2.37 1.58 19.30
N THR A 237 1.40 1.00 20.03
CA THR A 237 0.82 1.55 21.23
C THR A 237 1.79 1.71 22.38
N GLU A 238 2.80 0.87 22.44
CA GLU A 238 3.64 0.71 23.60
C GLU A 238 4.83 1.67 23.63
N ARG A 239 5.32 2.04 22.42
CA ARG A 239 6.38 3.03 22.31
C ARG A 239 5.87 4.45 22.50
N GLY A 240 4.58 4.67 22.24
CA GLY A 240 4.04 6.00 22.08
C GLY A 240 4.58 6.71 20.84
N VAL A 241 4.13 7.93 20.64
CA VAL A 241 4.55 8.80 19.55
C VAL A 241 5.56 9.80 20.10
N ASP A 242 6.64 10.05 19.37
CA ASP A 242 7.59 11.09 19.73
C ASP A 242 6.86 12.45 19.85
N LEU A 243 6.94 13.07 21.02
CA LEU A 243 6.26 14.34 21.30
C LEU A 243 6.65 15.45 20.32
N GLY A 244 7.87 15.38 19.76
CA GLY A 244 8.37 16.36 18.79
C GLY A 244 7.65 16.31 17.43
N VAL A 245 6.98 15.20 17.08
CA VAL A 245 6.24 15.04 15.81
C VAL A 245 4.73 15.07 16.00
N THR A 246 4.24 15.38 17.19
CA THR A 246 2.80 15.47 17.48
C THR A 246 2.23 16.86 17.20
N PHE A 247 0.92 16.91 17.07
CA PHE A 247 0.14 18.10 16.71
C PHE A 247 -0.99 18.31 17.71
N ASP A 248 -1.46 19.56 17.80
CA ASP A 248 -2.68 19.90 18.52
C ASP A 248 -3.94 19.51 17.68
N GLU A 249 -5.13 19.70 18.26
CA GLU A 249 -6.42 19.43 17.62
C GLU A 249 -6.63 20.25 16.33
N LEU A 250 -5.96 21.37 16.20
CA LEU A 250 -6.05 22.26 15.03
C LEU A 250 -5.03 21.89 13.94
N GLY A 251 -4.21 20.87 14.16
CA GLY A 251 -3.19 20.42 13.21
C GLY A 251 -1.91 21.27 13.24
N ASN A 252 -1.69 22.07 14.28
CA ASN A 252 -0.43 22.77 14.46
C ASN A 252 0.55 21.89 15.23
N GLY A 253 1.75 21.72 14.70
CA GLY A 253 2.80 20.94 15.33
C GLY A 253 3.15 21.47 16.73
N LEU A 254 3.31 20.59 17.68
CA LEU A 254 3.85 20.96 19.00
C LEU A 254 5.30 21.43 18.87
N ALA A 255 6.02 20.90 17.89
CA ALA A 255 7.40 21.24 17.53
C ALA A 255 8.31 21.33 18.78
N LEU A 256 8.15 20.36 19.69
CA LEU A 256 8.97 20.30 20.88
C LEU A 256 10.44 20.17 20.49
N ARG A 257 11.27 20.94 21.16
CA ARG A 257 12.73 20.91 21.04
C ARG A 257 13.34 20.44 22.34
N ASP A 258 14.55 19.93 22.27
CA ASP A 258 15.30 19.58 23.48
C ASP A 258 15.23 20.69 24.53
N LYS A 259 15.01 20.28 25.77
CA LYS A 259 14.86 21.15 26.94
C LYS A 259 13.57 21.98 26.99
N GLN A 260 12.60 21.70 26.14
CA GLN A 260 11.24 22.21 26.29
C GLN A 260 10.38 21.23 27.06
N GLY A 261 9.36 21.71 27.76
CA GLY A 261 8.44 20.83 28.47
C GLY A 261 7.46 21.60 29.37
N ILE A 262 7.02 20.93 30.41
CA ILE A 262 6.01 21.42 31.35
C ILE A 262 6.42 21.17 32.80
N TRP A 263 5.93 22.01 33.71
CA TRP A 263 5.85 21.69 35.12
C TRP A 263 4.50 21.11 35.46
N VAL A 264 4.49 20.02 36.22
CA VAL A 264 3.28 19.47 36.81
C VAL A 264 3.46 19.40 38.31
N SER A 265 2.56 20.05 39.01
CA SER A 265 2.52 20.00 40.46
C SER A 265 1.43 19.05 40.90
N TYR A 266 1.79 18.12 41.77
CA TYR A 266 0.85 17.19 42.37
C TYR A 266 0.69 17.55 43.84
N ALA A 267 -0.52 17.54 44.32
CA ALA A 267 -0.81 17.78 45.72
C ALA A 267 -1.80 16.75 46.24
N ASN A 268 -1.52 16.31 47.43
CA ASN A 268 -2.42 15.53 48.23
C ASN A 268 -3.00 16.47 49.30
N ALA A 269 -4.32 16.63 49.32
CA ALA A 269 -4.97 17.50 50.27
C ALA A 269 -5.67 16.69 51.36
N LYS A 270 -5.21 16.76 52.57
CA LYS A 270 -6.09 16.52 53.70
C LYS A 270 -7.15 17.61 53.70
N THR A 271 -8.36 17.19 53.45
CA THR A 271 -9.53 18.06 53.36
C THR A 271 -9.85 18.58 54.76
N HIS A 272 -9.75 19.88 54.97
CA HIS A 272 -10.37 20.47 56.13
C HIS A 272 -11.88 20.59 55.89
N LYS A 273 -12.66 19.70 56.51
CA LYS A 273 -14.09 19.68 56.39
C LYS A 273 -14.67 20.78 57.32
N PHE A 274 -15.26 21.80 56.71
CA PHE A 274 -16.09 22.75 57.45
C PHE A 274 -17.52 22.28 57.35
N THR A 275 -18.18 22.10 58.48
CA THR A 275 -19.62 21.80 58.50
C THR A 275 -20.36 23.11 58.75
N ILE A 276 -21.15 23.51 57.74
CA ILE A 276 -22.05 24.67 57.89
C ILE A 276 -23.39 24.15 58.38
N GLY A 277 -23.84 24.53 59.58
CA GLY A 277 -25.16 24.18 60.10
C GLY A 277 -25.15 23.81 61.58
N SER A 278 -26.20 24.17 62.29
CA SER A 278 -26.43 23.84 63.68
C SER A 278 -27.08 22.43 63.77
N GLY A 279 -26.35 21.39 63.65
CA GLY A 279 -26.76 20.03 64.14
C GLY A 279 -28.02 19.40 63.58
N ASN A 280 -28.72 20.01 62.63
CA ASN A 280 -29.87 19.39 61.91
C ASN A 280 -29.50 19.19 60.43
N PRO A 281 -29.75 18.04 59.89
CA PRO A 281 -29.59 17.81 58.47
C PRO A 281 -30.73 18.52 57.73
N HIS A 282 -30.56 19.80 57.45
CA HIS A 282 -31.46 20.49 56.56
C HIS A 282 -31.08 20.31 55.13
N ASP A 283 -32.10 20.02 54.33
CA ASP A 283 -32.08 19.79 52.91
C ASP A 283 -31.15 20.71 52.13
N VAL A 284 -30.33 20.01 51.32
CA VAL A 284 -29.75 20.47 50.05
C VAL A 284 -29.62 22.01 49.93
N GLY A 285 -28.57 22.53 50.46
CA GLY A 285 -27.90 23.71 49.93
C GLY A 285 -28.45 25.10 50.19
N SER A 286 -29.55 25.30 50.88
CA SER A 286 -30.05 26.63 51.20
C SER A 286 -29.58 27.15 52.55
N LEU A 287 -28.98 28.32 52.52
CA LEU A 287 -28.64 29.08 53.73
C LEU A 287 -29.84 29.97 54.16
N PRO A 288 -29.92 30.37 55.42
CA PRO A 288 -30.91 31.33 55.86
C PRO A 288 -30.91 32.62 55.04
N ASN A 289 -32.10 33.18 54.75
CA ASN A 289 -32.20 34.46 54.04
C ASN A 289 -31.34 35.55 54.73
N ASN A 290 -30.64 36.30 53.93
CA ASN A 290 -29.65 37.32 54.37
C ASN A 290 -28.38 36.81 55.04
N THR A 291 -27.93 35.62 54.74
CA THR A 291 -26.62 35.14 55.13
C THR A 291 -25.54 35.99 54.44
N THR A 292 -24.66 36.63 55.20
CA THR A 292 -23.57 37.44 54.66
C THR A 292 -22.25 36.73 54.84
N LEU A 293 -21.55 36.52 53.72
CA LEU A 293 -20.16 36.04 53.70
C LEU A 293 -19.22 37.24 53.73
N ASN A 294 -18.35 37.37 54.77
CA ASN A 294 -17.31 38.38 54.88
C ASN A 294 -16.07 37.80 55.57
N ILE A 295 -15.23 37.16 54.79
CA ILE A 295 -14.06 36.47 55.27
C ILE A 295 -12.79 37.05 54.62
N THR A 296 -11.66 36.87 55.28
CA THR A 296 -10.34 37.04 54.65
C THR A 296 -9.68 35.68 54.55
N LEU A 297 -9.31 35.30 53.32
CA LEU A 297 -8.72 34.02 53.05
C LEU A 297 -7.32 34.24 52.47
N ASN A 298 -6.29 33.73 53.10
CA ASN A 298 -4.88 33.95 52.74
C ASN A 298 -4.54 35.42 52.42
N GLY A 299 -5.09 36.35 53.23
CA GLY A 299 -4.84 37.79 53.08
C GLY A 299 -5.80 38.53 52.13
N GLU A 300 -6.57 37.80 51.29
CA GLU A 300 -7.57 38.39 50.38
C GLU A 300 -8.96 38.42 50.99
N LYS A 301 -9.61 39.56 50.90
CA LYS A 301 -10.96 39.76 51.44
C LYS A 301 -12.02 39.29 50.47
N ILE A 302 -12.90 38.41 50.94
CA ILE A 302 -14.06 37.84 50.19
C ILE A 302 -15.32 38.34 50.88
N GLY A 303 -15.99 39.32 50.29
CA GLY A 303 -17.22 39.93 50.84
C GLY A 303 -16.94 41.31 51.46
N PRO A 304 -17.96 41.93 52.07
CA PRO A 304 -19.28 41.36 52.40
C PRO A 304 -20.18 41.17 51.19
N ARG A 305 -20.82 40.00 51.11
CA ARG A 305 -21.78 39.66 50.06
C ARG A 305 -22.86 38.73 50.61
N THR A 306 -24.10 38.87 50.17
CA THR A 306 -25.19 37.97 50.54
C THR A 306 -25.01 36.65 49.76
N VAL A 307 -25.15 35.53 50.44
CA VAL A 307 -25.08 34.16 49.88
C VAL A 307 -26.34 33.41 50.33
N ASN A 308 -26.92 32.65 49.40
CA ASN A 308 -28.19 31.94 49.65
C ASN A 308 -27.99 30.42 49.70
N SER A 309 -26.83 29.95 49.28
CA SER A 309 -26.47 28.54 49.28
C SER A 309 -25.02 28.30 49.54
N ILE A 310 -24.66 27.07 49.91
CA ILE A 310 -23.24 26.63 50.03
C ILE A 310 -22.54 26.73 48.67
N SER A 311 -23.29 26.53 47.60
CA SER A 311 -22.77 26.70 46.23
C SER A 311 -22.31 28.14 45.96
N ASP A 312 -23.07 29.16 46.50
CA ASP A 312 -22.70 30.55 46.36
C ASP A 312 -21.43 30.87 47.15
N VAL A 313 -21.25 30.23 48.32
CA VAL A 313 -20.01 30.34 49.12
C VAL A 313 -18.83 29.77 48.38
N ALA A 314 -18.97 28.56 47.87
CA ALA A 314 -17.95 27.90 47.06
C ALA A 314 -17.59 28.73 45.82
N ALA A 315 -18.59 29.24 45.10
CA ALA A 315 -18.36 30.11 43.94
C ALA A 315 -17.64 31.42 44.31
N ALA A 316 -17.98 32.02 45.44
CA ALA A 316 -17.32 33.23 45.93
C ALA A 316 -15.86 33.01 46.25
N ILE A 317 -15.51 31.92 46.89
CA ILE A 317 -14.14 31.52 47.21
C ILE A 317 -13.37 31.22 45.92
N ASN A 318 -13.96 30.40 45.03
CA ASN A 318 -13.36 30.00 43.77
C ASN A 318 -13.12 31.21 42.83
N ALA A 319 -13.96 32.24 42.87
CA ALA A 319 -13.77 33.48 42.12
C ALA A 319 -12.50 34.22 42.52
N GLN A 320 -11.99 34.01 43.71
CA GLN A 320 -10.75 34.62 44.22
C GLN A 320 -9.56 33.63 44.28
N TYR A 321 -9.72 32.49 43.62
CA TYR A 321 -8.71 31.43 43.61
C TYR A 321 -7.33 31.92 43.18
N ASN A 322 -7.27 32.73 42.12
CA ASN A 322 -5.99 33.22 41.58
C ASN A 322 -5.21 34.08 42.55
N LYS A 323 -5.88 34.68 43.56
CA LYS A 323 -5.26 35.54 44.59
C LYS A 323 -5.02 34.77 45.89
N THR A 324 -5.97 33.92 46.26
CA THR A 324 -5.92 33.21 47.55
C THR A 324 -5.10 31.92 47.48
N GLY A 325 -5.04 31.32 46.29
CA GLY A 325 -4.53 29.95 46.10
C GLY A 325 -5.44 28.89 46.71
N VAL A 326 -6.61 29.24 47.18
CA VAL A 326 -7.55 28.35 47.87
C VAL A 326 -8.78 28.13 46.99
N SER A 327 -9.14 26.89 46.74
CA SER A 327 -10.41 26.50 46.11
C SER A 327 -11.38 25.92 47.12
N ALA A 328 -12.66 26.00 46.82
CA ALA A 328 -13.73 25.45 47.64
C ALA A 328 -14.52 24.40 46.82
N GLU A 329 -14.70 23.23 47.39
CA GLU A 329 -15.50 22.12 46.82
C GLU A 329 -16.59 21.73 47.80
N ILE A 330 -17.72 21.21 47.25
CA ILE A 330 -18.85 20.70 48.03
C ILE A 330 -18.81 19.19 47.96
N SER A 331 -18.62 18.53 49.09
CA SER A 331 -18.66 17.07 49.21
C SER A 331 -20.01 16.55 49.67
N GLU A 332 -20.20 15.22 49.64
CA GLU A 332 -21.43 14.59 50.17
C GLU A 332 -21.82 15.08 51.55
N GLY A 333 -23.12 15.31 51.73
CA GLY A 333 -23.64 15.87 52.98
C GLY A 333 -23.49 17.37 53.12
N ASN A 334 -23.42 18.13 52.00
CA ASN A 334 -23.28 19.62 51.99
C ASN A 334 -22.09 20.18 52.79
N LYS A 335 -20.99 19.47 52.81
CA LYS A 335 -19.74 19.90 53.44
C LYS A 335 -18.91 20.74 52.45
N LEU A 336 -18.57 21.97 52.84
CA LEU A 336 -17.64 22.81 52.12
C LEU A 336 -16.21 22.43 52.48
N THR A 337 -15.44 22.05 51.49
CA THR A 337 -14.02 21.69 51.65
C THR A 337 -13.15 22.80 51.06
N LEU A 338 -12.24 23.34 51.84
CA LEU A 338 -11.25 24.35 51.38
C LEU A 338 -9.92 23.66 51.08
N ILE A 339 -9.34 23.96 49.97
CA ILE A 339 -8.14 23.32 49.48
C ILE A 339 -7.13 24.41 49.11
N ASN A 340 -5.97 24.38 49.71
CA ASN A 340 -4.91 25.29 49.34
C ASN A 340 -4.09 24.75 48.18
N ARG A 341 -4.14 25.46 47.05
CA ARG A 341 -3.44 25.08 45.79
C ARG A 341 -2.30 26.04 45.44
N ASN A 342 -1.78 26.80 46.38
CA ASN A 342 -0.75 27.80 46.12
C ASN A 342 0.60 27.14 45.80
N ASN A 343 1.03 27.18 44.53
CA ASN A 343 2.19 26.50 43.98
C ASN A 343 3.50 27.36 44.00
N SER A 344 3.60 28.40 44.78
CA SER A 344 4.77 29.26 44.75
C SER A 344 5.98 28.73 45.56
N GLY A 345 6.29 27.43 45.46
CA GLY A 345 7.46 26.86 46.15
C GLY A 345 7.94 25.57 45.47
N THR A 346 9.23 25.42 45.30
CA THR A 346 9.92 24.26 44.71
C THR A 346 10.25 23.16 45.72
N THR A 347 9.80 23.28 46.97
CA THR A 347 10.08 22.37 48.08
C THR A 347 8.78 21.80 48.64
N LYS A 348 8.85 20.61 49.26
CA LYS A 348 7.75 19.99 50.04
C LYS A 348 7.43 20.91 51.21
N GLU A 349 6.61 21.92 51.02
CA GLU A 349 6.17 22.82 52.06
C GLU A 349 4.73 22.57 52.42
N THR A 350 4.47 22.36 53.71
CA THR A 350 3.12 22.43 54.27
C THR A 350 2.65 23.86 54.24
N LYS A 351 1.59 24.16 53.53
CA LYS A 351 0.99 25.50 53.48
C LYS A 351 -0.30 25.52 54.30
N ASN A 352 -0.41 26.52 55.12
CA ASN A 352 -1.59 26.76 55.94
C ASN A 352 -2.62 27.58 55.15
N ILE A 353 -3.89 27.28 55.38
CA ILE A 353 -4.99 28.15 54.99
C ILE A 353 -5.27 29.11 56.12
N HIS A 354 -5.04 30.41 55.88
CA HIS A 354 -5.37 31.46 56.87
C HIS A 354 -6.77 31.98 56.57
N LEU A 355 -7.71 31.64 57.45
CA LEU A 355 -9.08 32.12 57.38
C LEU A 355 -9.34 33.05 58.52
N THR A 356 -9.77 34.28 58.23
CA THR A 356 -10.23 35.24 59.20
C THR A 356 -11.69 35.61 58.91
N VAL A 357 -12.51 35.55 59.93
CA VAL A 357 -13.91 35.97 59.84
C VAL A 357 -13.97 37.46 60.16
N ASN A 358 -14.50 38.29 59.25
CA ASN A 358 -14.55 39.71 59.36
C ASN A 358 -15.86 40.16 60.03
N THR A 359 -15.85 41.39 60.60
CA THR A 359 -17.02 42.00 61.28
C THR A 359 -18.20 42.09 60.27
N GLY A 360 -19.40 41.60 60.66
CA GLY A 360 -20.59 41.61 59.88
C GLY A 360 -20.81 40.30 59.01
N ASP A 361 -19.94 39.32 59.17
CA ASP A 361 -20.17 38.01 58.70
C ASP A 361 -21.14 37.27 59.65
N ASN A 362 -22.30 36.88 59.15
CA ASN A 362 -23.24 36.07 59.90
C ASN A 362 -23.23 34.59 59.52
N LEU A 363 -22.51 34.23 58.47
CA LEU A 363 -22.32 32.83 58.11
C LEU A 363 -21.41 32.15 59.14
N ALA A 364 -20.32 32.77 59.50
CA ALA A 364 -19.35 32.23 60.42
C ALA A 364 -19.74 32.36 61.89
N ALA A 365 -20.56 33.39 62.24
CA ALA A 365 -21.08 33.54 63.59
C ALA A 365 -21.98 32.40 64.02
N ASN A 366 -22.53 31.66 63.11
CA ASN A 366 -23.52 30.62 63.36
C ASN A 366 -23.06 29.18 63.09
N THR A 367 -21.84 28.88 62.73
CA THR A 367 -21.40 27.44 62.66
C THR A 367 -20.41 27.09 61.55
N LEU A 368 -19.20 27.64 61.62
CA LEU A 368 -18.08 26.97 60.96
C LEU A 368 -17.36 26.11 62.02
N THR A 369 -17.52 24.81 61.97
CA THR A 369 -16.73 23.88 62.79
C THR A 369 -15.64 23.25 61.99
N ALA A 370 -14.41 23.46 62.36
CA ALA A 370 -13.28 22.77 61.76
C ALA A 370 -12.97 21.52 62.57
N ASN A 371 -13.06 20.34 61.97
CA ASN A 371 -12.69 19.05 62.63
C ASN A 371 -13.12 18.90 64.08
N GLY A 372 -14.35 19.29 64.41
CA GLY A 372 -14.93 19.13 65.74
C GLY A 372 -14.71 20.25 66.75
N GLY A 373 -14.13 21.38 66.36
CA GLY A 373 -13.97 22.56 67.18
C GLY A 373 -14.71 23.79 66.65
N THR A 374 -15.38 24.57 67.51
CA THR A 374 -16.05 25.82 67.10
C THR A 374 -14.99 26.92 66.91
N LEU A 375 -15.11 27.69 65.79
CA LEU A 375 -14.26 28.88 65.57
C LEU A 375 -14.62 30.02 66.53
N PRO A 376 -13.72 30.45 67.37
CA PRO A 376 -13.92 31.70 68.14
C PRO A 376 -13.79 32.90 67.19
N ASN A 377 -14.42 34.04 67.49
CA ASN A 377 -14.22 35.31 66.80
C ASN A 377 -12.71 35.66 66.77
N GLY A 378 -12.06 35.38 65.64
CA GLY A 378 -10.63 35.60 65.47
C GLY A 378 -10.06 34.86 64.24
N SER A 379 -8.83 35.12 63.93
CA SER A 379 -8.13 34.45 62.85
C SER A 379 -7.79 32.99 63.18
N LEU A 380 -8.23 32.07 62.38
CA LEU A 380 -7.86 30.65 62.42
C LEU A 380 -6.76 30.39 61.42
N SER A 381 -5.61 29.94 61.91
CA SER A 381 -4.60 29.35 61.01
C SER A 381 -4.82 27.86 60.92
N LEU A 382 -5.36 27.42 59.83
CA LEU A 382 -5.52 25.99 59.55
C LEU A 382 -4.22 25.47 58.95
N ALA A 383 -3.49 24.68 59.71
CA ALA A 383 -2.35 23.94 59.15
C ALA A 383 -2.85 22.96 58.09
N SER A 384 -2.63 23.28 56.84
CA SER A 384 -2.87 22.38 55.74
C SER A 384 -1.66 21.45 55.64
N THR A 385 -1.87 20.16 55.78
CA THR A 385 -0.87 19.13 55.47
C THR A 385 -0.84 18.83 53.98
N THR A 386 -1.05 19.84 53.14
CA THR A 386 -0.96 19.66 51.70
C THR A 386 0.50 19.61 51.29
N ILE A 387 0.99 18.48 50.90
CA ILE A 387 2.32 18.33 50.31
C ILE A 387 2.19 18.59 48.82
N ILE A 388 2.84 19.64 48.33
CA ILE A 388 2.90 19.96 46.90
C ILE A 388 4.30 19.64 46.45
N THR A 389 4.39 18.80 45.43
CA THR A 389 5.64 18.55 44.71
C THR A 389 5.45 18.86 43.24
N ALA A 390 6.38 19.58 42.68
CA ALA A 390 6.37 19.92 41.28
C ALA A 390 7.46 19.12 40.56
N TYR A 391 7.08 18.51 39.47
CA TYR A 391 7.97 17.75 38.59
C TYR A 391 8.12 18.47 37.28
N GLN A 392 9.35 18.49 36.76
CA GLN A 392 9.64 18.95 35.42
C GLN A 392 9.63 17.76 34.46
N TYR A 393 8.81 17.83 33.43
CA TYR A 393 8.84 16.89 32.31
C TYR A 393 9.45 17.59 31.11
N VAL A 394 10.64 17.18 30.73
CA VAL A 394 11.48 17.84 29.72
C VAL A 394 11.68 16.93 28.54
N TYR A 395 11.35 17.44 27.39
CA TYR A 395 11.57 16.70 26.14
C TYR A 395 13.05 16.56 25.81
N THR A 396 13.42 15.36 25.38
CA THR A 396 14.74 15.06 24.81
C THR A 396 14.54 14.20 23.55
N SER A 397 15.16 14.61 22.44
CA SER A 397 15.19 13.86 21.20
C SER A 397 16.16 12.67 21.23
N SER A 398 17.02 12.60 22.22
CA SER A 398 18.00 11.53 22.37
C SER A 398 17.36 10.33 23.06
N GLN A 399 16.98 9.31 22.28
CA GLN A 399 16.60 8.00 22.82
C GLN A 399 17.81 7.36 23.53
N THR A 400 17.97 7.61 24.79
CA THR A 400 18.77 6.76 25.66
C THR A 400 17.82 5.71 26.25
N THR A 401 18.03 4.48 25.91
CA THR A 401 17.25 3.27 26.27
C THR A 401 17.07 3.00 27.77
N ALA A 402 17.49 3.91 28.64
CA ALA A 402 17.50 3.73 30.09
C ALA A 402 16.47 4.55 30.85
N ILE A 403 15.59 5.30 30.15
CA ILE A 403 14.72 6.29 30.80
C ILE A 403 13.51 5.65 31.49
N HIS A 404 13.14 4.46 31.15
CA HIS A 404 11.85 3.89 31.57
C HIS A 404 11.74 3.40 32.99
N GLN A 405 12.81 3.26 33.74
CA GLN A 405 12.66 2.42 34.95
C GLN A 405 13.11 3.01 36.29
N ASN A 406 13.96 4.02 36.38
CA ASN A 406 14.47 4.43 37.67
C ASN A 406 14.95 5.89 37.80
N ASN A 407 14.47 6.83 37.03
CA ASN A 407 14.93 8.20 37.16
C ASN A 407 14.15 8.94 38.28
N ASP A 408 14.62 8.86 39.51
CA ASP A 408 14.24 9.74 40.61
C ASP A 408 14.89 11.12 40.45
N GLU A 409 15.72 11.33 39.43
CA GLU A 409 16.41 12.57 39.13
C GLU A 409 15.51 13.57 38.40
N MET A 410 15.60 14.83 38.82
CA MET A 410 14.93 15.94 38.16
C MET A 410 15.91 16.69 37.25
N PRO A 411 15.48 17.07 36.06
CA PRO A 411 14.14 16.94 35.42
C PRO A 411 13.86 15.56 34.85
N ARG A 412 12.57 15.15 34.84
CA ARG A 412 12.13 13.94 34.15
C ARG A 412 12.31 14.12 32.66
N GLN A 413 13.15 13.34 32.04
CA GLN A 413 13.33 13.35 30.59
C GLN A 413 12.28 12.47 29.93
N VAL A 414 11.60 13.00 28.92
CA VAL A 414 10.56 12.31 28.18
C VAL A 414 10.78 12.51 26.68
N THR A 415 10.64 11.48 25.90
CA THR A 415 10.73 11.52 24.43
C THR A 415 9.39 11.27 23.80
N THR A 416 8.67 10.27 24.28
CA THR A 416 7.41 9.84 23.70
C THR A 416 6.22 10.20 24.58
N THR A 417 5.03 10.09 23.99
CA THR A 417 3.76 10.24 24.73
C THR A 417 3.63 9.21 25.84
N GLU A 418 4.18 8.00 25.64
CA GLU A 418 4.17 6.95 26.66
C GLU A 418 5.14 7.26 27.80
N ASP A 419 6.34 7.77 27.50
CA ASP A 419 7.26 8.25 28.54
C ASP A 419 6.61 9.31 29.44
N LEU A 420 5.92 10.27 28.80
CA LEU A 420 5.20 11.33 29.53
C LEU A 420 4.07 10.75 30.38
N ARG A 421 3.27 9.85 29.81
CA ARG A 421 2.16 9.18 30.51
C ARG A 421 2.65 8.39 31.73
N ALA A 422 3.65 7.54 31.52
CA ALA A 422 4.19 6.68 32.57
C ALA A 422 4.83 7.51 33.70
N ALA A 423 5.61 8.53 33.37
CA ALA A 423 6.24 9.42 34.35
C ALA A 423 5.19 10.19 35.14
N MET A 424 4.18 10.77 34.48
CA MET A 424 3.09 11.46 35.16
C MET A 424 2.28 10.52 36.05
N GLN A 425 2.00 9.30 35.62
CA GLN A 425 1.27 8.31 36.44
C GLN A 425 2.07 7.91 37.69
N LYS A 426 3.36 7.65 37.52
CA LYS A 426 4.24 7.34 38.64
C LYS A 426 4.24 8.48 39.69
N ASP A 427 4.47 9.72 39.22
CA ASP A 427 4.56 10.86 40.08
C ASP A 427 3.20 11.20 40.72
N ALA A 428 2.08 11.08 39.99
CA ALA A 428 0.74 11.29 40.55
C ALA A 428 0.40 10.29 41.67
N ARG A 429 0.78 9.02 41.51
CA ARG A 429 0.55 7.96 42.49
C ARG A 429 1.29 8.21 43.81
N GLU A 430 2.41 8.85 43.75
CA GLU A 430 3.21 9.21 44.94
C GLU A 430 2.45 10.11 45.94
N TYR A 431 1.42 10.84 45.46
CA TYR A 431 0.68 11.83 46.25
C TYR A 431 -0.69 11.37 46.75
N VAL A 432 -1.16 10.22 46.29
CA VAL A 432 -2.41 9.63 46.78
C VAL A 432 -2.07 8.67 47.92
N ASP A 433 -2.61 8.95 49.14
CA ASP A 433 -2.39 8.12 50.32
C ASP A 433 -3.26 6.86 50.24
N TYR A 434 -2.67 5.76 49.78
CA TYR A 434 -3.40 4.48 49.60
C TYR A 434 -3.49 3.66 50.89
N ASN A 435 -2.76 4.00 51.91
CA ASN A 435 -2.77 3.27 53.19
C ASN A 435 -3.49 3.97 54.33
N GLY A 436 -3.97 5.18 54.11
CA GLY A 436 -4.69 5.98 55.13
C GLY A 436 -3.87 6.42 56.34
N ASP A 437 -2.53 6.33 56.27
CA ASP A 437 -1.65 6.72 57.37
C ASP A 437 -1.44 8.24 57.48
N GLY A 438 -1.93 8.97 56.52
CA GLY A 438 -1.83 10.41 56.47
C GLY A 438 -0.50 10.94 55.98
N ASN A 439 0.40 10.13 55.48
CA ASN A 439 1.77 10.51 55.17
C ASN A 439 1.99 10.80 53.70
N GLY A 440 1.01 10.51 52.82
CA GLY A 440 1.02 10.85 51.40
C GLY A 440 2.17 10.24 50.58
N THR A 441 3.03 9.50 51.19
CA THR A 441 4.05 8.69 50.51
C THR A 441 3.50 7.32 50.32
N ILE A 442 3.44 6.89 49.06
CA ILE A 442 3.35 5.43 48.79
C ILE A 442 4.64 4.87 49.38
N PRO A 443 4.58 4.08 50.47
CA PRO A 443 5.78 3.40 50.89
C PRO A 443 6.24 2.60 49.68
N ALA A 444 7.51 2.73 49.30
CA ALA A 444 8.10 2.03 48.16
C ALA A 444 7.87 0.49 48.22
N ASP A 445 7.43 -0.01 49.38
CA ASP A 445 6.98 -1.36 49.63
C ASP A 445 5.81 -1.30 50.64
N THR A 446 4.59 -1.26 50.16
CA THR A 446 3.48 -1.68 51.00
C THR A 446 3.78 -3.10 51.42
N GLY A 447 3.55 -3.45 52.70
CA GLY A 447 3.82 -4.83 53.17
C GLY A 447 3.21 -5.91 52.29
N ALA A 448 2.10 -5.62 51.64
CA ALA A 448 1.46 -6.49 50.64
C ALA A 448 2.29 -6.72 49.36
N VAL A 449 2.83 -5.66 48.77
CA VAL A 449 3.64 -5.75 47.53
C VAL A 449 4.97 -6.44 47.84
N ALA A 450 5.61 -6.08 48.94
CA ALA A 450 6.82 -6.77 49.41
C ALA A 450 6.57 -8.24 49.63
N GLU A 451 5.46 -8.55 50.23
CA GLU A 451 5.07 -9.95 50.50
C GLU A 451 4.79 -10.74 49.21
N ILE A 452 4.07 -10.16 48.24
CA ILE A 452 3.83 -10.79 46.94
C ILE A 452 5.13 -11.00 46.18
N LYS A 453 6.02 -9.97 46.14
CA LYS A 453 7.35 -10.13 45.55
C LYS A 453 8.14 -11.24 46.20
N ARG A 454 8.10 -11.28 47.52
CA ARG A 454 8.77 -12.34 48.28
C ARG A 454 8.23 -13.75 47.96
N VAL A 455 6.90 -13.88 47.91
CA VAL A 455 6.25 -15.16 47.61
C VAL A 455 6.47 -15.58 46.17
N LYS A 456 6.38 -14.67 45.22
CA LYS A 456 6.70 -14.96 43.81
C LYS A 456 8.16 -15.37 43.60
N ALA A 457 9.09 -14.74 44.32
CA ALA A 457 10.52 -15.09 44.27
C ALA A 457 10.83 -16.51 44.74
N LEU A 458 9.91 -17.12 45.47
CA LEU A 458 10.02 -18.53 45.92
C LEU A 458 9.74 -19.56 44.82
N GLY A 459 9.19 -19.12 43.67
CA GLY A 459 8.93 -19.97 42.50
C GLY A 459 7.93 -21.13 42.80
N LEU A 460 6.96 -20.91 43.68
CA LEU A 460 6.00 -21.93 44.11
C LEU A 460 4.95 -22.19 43.04
N THR A 461 4.72 -23.45 42.72
CA THR A 461 3.86 -23.86 41.59
C THR A 461 2.49 -24.37 42.02
N THR A 462 2.19 -24.43 43.31
CA THR A 462 0.89 -24.88 43.83
C THR A 462 0.27 -23.85 44.78
N SER A 463 -1.06 -23.63 44.67
CA SER A 463 -1.80 -22.70 45.49
C SER A 463 -1.66 -22.99 47.01
N ALA A 464 -1.60 -24.27 47.39
CA ALA A 464 -1.40 -24.67 48.79
C ALA A 464 -0.01 -24.26 49.30
N ALA A 465 1.04 -24.38 48.49
CA ALA A 465 2.40 -23.95 48.85
C ALA A 465 2.50 -22.44 48.98
N VAL A 466 1.82 -21.70 48.11
CA VAL A 466 1.72 -20.23 48.17
C VAL A 466 0.96 -19.79 49.41
N SER A 467 -0.19 -20.42 49.69
CA SER A 467 -0.98 -20.20 50.92
C SER A 467 -0.17 -20.46 52.21
N ALA A 468 0.68 -21.47 52.22
CA ALA A 468 1.56 -21.77 53.37
C ALA A 468 2.69 -20.75 53.52
N ALA A 469 3.18 -20.18 52.40
CA ALA A 469 4.30 -19.26 52.38
C ALA A 469 3.90 -17.80 52.66
N ILE A 470 2.64 -17.43 52.45
CA ILE A 470 2.17 -16.05 52.56
C ILE A 470 1.91 -15.71 54.08
N ASN A 471 2.29 -14.49 54.45
CA ASN A 471 2.17 -14.04 55.85
C ASN A 471 0.70 -13.92 56.32
N PRO A 472 0.41 -14.08 57.64
CA PRO A 472 -0.97 -14.14 58.14
C PRO A 472 -1.89 -12.97 57.77
N PRO A 473 -1.47 -11.72 57.72
CA PRO A 473 -2.37 -10.64 57.33
C PRO A 473 -2.95 -10.79 55.94
N TYR A 474 -2.19 -11.37 55.01
CA TYR A 474 -2.55 -11.54 53.59
C TYR A 474 -3.11 -12.94 53.29
N LYS A 475 -2.77 -13.92 54.13
CA LYS A 475 -3.17 -15.30 53.96
C LYS A 475 -4.69 -15.50 53.93
N ALA A 476 -5.40 -14.85 54.82
CA ALA A 476 -6.86 -14.98 54.89
C ALA A 476 -7.54 -14.50 53.58
N LYS A 477 -7.07 -13.41 53.02
CA LYS A 477 -7.57 -12.87 51.73
C LYS A 477 -7.21 -13.80 50.56
N TYR A 478 -6.00 -14.33 50.56
CA TYR A 478 -5.55 -15.31 49.58
C TYR A 478 -6.45 -16.54 49.57
N ASP A 479 -6.61 -17.14 50.71
CA ASP A 479 -7.36 -18.38 50.86
C ASP A 479 -8.86 -18.17 50.53
N ALA A 480 -9.44 -17.04 50.90
CA ALA A 480 -10.83 -16.73 50.60
C ALA A 480 -11.05 -16.54 49.09
N ALA A 481 -10.13 -15.91 48.38
CA ALA A 481 -10.25 -15.71 46.94
C ALA A 481 -10.07 -17.03 46.17
N VAL A 482 -9.13 -17.86 46.58
CA VAL A 482 -8.97 -19.20 45.99
C VAL A 482 -10.22 -20.05 46.20
N ALA A 483 -10.80 -20.00 47.41
CA ALA A 483 -12.06 -20.70 47.70
C ALA A 483 -13.22 -20.16 46.84
N ALA A 484 -13.33 -18.87 46.68
CA ALA A 484 -14.34 -18.24 45.84
C ALA A 484 -14.19 -18.61 44.36
N LEU A 485 -12.97 -18.65 43.86
CA LEU A 485 -12.66 -19.06 42.47
C LEU A 485 -13.06 -20.54 42.27
N LEU A 486 -12.69 -21.42 43.20
CA LEU A 486 -13.02 -22.85 43.13
C LEU A 486 -14.53 -23.09 43.24
N ALA A 487 -15.25 -22.23 43.96
CA ALA A 487 -16.72 -22.30 44.04
C ALA A 487 -17.39 -21.94 42.72
N GLN A 488 -16.81 -21.03 41.95
CA GLN A 488 -17.28 -20.61 40.62
C GLN A 488 -16.77 -21.51 39.49
N ASN A 489 -15.54 -21.98 39.61
CA ASN A 489 -14.87 -22.84 38.64
C ASN A 489 -14.09 -23.94 39.35
N PRO A 490 -14.76 -25.11 39.64
CA PRO A 490 -14.12 -26.22 40.35
C PRO A 490 -12.89 -26.83 39.62
N GLY A 491 -12.72 -26.54 38.32
CA GLY A 491 -11.62 -27.01 37.51
C GLY A 491 -10.47 -26.00 37.35
N ALA A 492 -10.49 -24.89 38.08
CA ALA A 492 -9.44 -23.86 37.98
C ALA A 492 -8.06 -24.45 38.31
N GLY A 493 -7.10 -24.23 37.37
CA GLY A 493 -5.74 -24.73 37.52
C GLY A 493 -4.95 -24.08 38.67
N PRO A 494 -3.80 -24.67 39.08
CA PRO A 494 -2.97 -24.09 40.13
C PRO A 494 -2.54 -22.64 39.85
N ASP A 495 -2.26 -22.30 38.61
CA ASP A 495 -1.83 -20.96 38.21
C ASP A 495 -2.95 -19.93 38.37
N ASP A 496 -4.20 -20.28 37.99
CA ASP A 496 -5.37 -19.44 38.21
C ASP A 496 -5.69 -19.23 39.69
N GLN A 497 -5.53 -20.27 40.49
CA GLN A 497 -5.70 -20.18 41.92
C GLN A 497 -4.66 -19.29 42.58
N ILE A 498 -3.38 -19.41 42.18
CA ILE A 498 -2.29 -18.59 42.64
C ILE A 498 -2.52 -17.12 42.23
N LYS A 499 -2.91 -16.88 40.98
CA LYS A 499 -3.19 -15.57 40.42
C LYS A 499 -4.34 -14.89 41.19
N ALA A 500 -5.46 -15.57 41.35
CA ALA A 500 -6.61 -15.03 42.10
C ALA A 500 -6.29 -14.79 43.55
N GLY A 501 -5.60 -15.73 44.22
CA GLY A 501 -5.21 -15.59 45.59
C GLY A 501 -4.22 -14.48 45.86
N LEU A 502 -3.19 -14.33 45.04
CA LEU A 502 -2.23 -13.25 45.17
C LEU A 502 -2.85 -11.88 44.85
N LYS A 503 -3.78 -11.83 43.90
CA LYS A 503 -4.56 -10.60 43.60
C LYS A 503 -5.37 -10.15 44.81
N ALA A 504 -6.01 -11.06 45.48
CA ALA A 504 -6.79 -10.76 46.69
C ALA A 504 -5.91 -10.52 47.94
N ALA A 505 -4.77 -11.21 48.07
CA ALA A 505 -3.81 -10.98 49.14
C ALA A 505 -3.17 -9.61 49.06
N ALA A 506 -2.97 -9.13 47.84
CA ALA A 506 -2.54 -7.75 47.54
C ALA A 506 -3.55 -6.74 48.10
N GLY A 507 -4.77 -7.17 48.39
CA GLY A 507 -5.94 -6.35 48.57
C GLY A 507 -6.46 -5.90 47.23
N ASN A 508 -7.52 -5.12 47.15
CA ASN A 508 -7.73 -4.25 46.01
C ASN A 508 -6.56 -3.24 46.06
N LEU A 509 -5.39 -3.65 45.60
CA LEU A 509 -4.42 -2.72 45.07
C LEU A 509 -5.14 -2.07 43.89
N ASN A 510 -5.97 -1.12 44.23
CA ASN A 510 -6.36 -0.11 43.30
C ASN A 510 -5.04 0.35 42.75
N ASP A 511 -4.84 0.25 41.44
CA ASP A 511 -3.59 0.65 40.80
C ASP A 511 -3.30 2.15 41.04
N GLY A 512 -4.01 2.78 41.95
CA GLY A 512 -3.97 4.16 42.28
C GLY A 512 -4.45 5.04 41.11
N VAL A 513 -3.94 6.26 41.06
CA VAL A 513 -4.23 7.18 39.95
C VAL A 513 -3.83 6.52 38.65
N LYS A 514 -4.77 6.50 37.68
CA LYS A 514 -4.53 6.00 36.35
C LYS A 514 -4.41 7.19 35.39
N ILE A 515 -3.36 7.17 34.58
CA ILE A 515 -3.21 8.08 33.45
C ILE A 515 -3.11 7.22 32.20
N THR A 516 -4.12 7.30 31.37
CA THR A 516 -4.23 6.55 30.11
C THR A 516 -4.32 7.53 28.95
N VAL A 517 -4.12 7.06 27.73
CA VAL A 517 -4.43 7.83 26.51
C VAL A 517 -5.62 7.14 25.82
N ASN A 518 -6.69 7.91 25.62
CA ASN A 518 -7.91 7.38 25.02
C ASN A 518 -7.82 7.36 23.47
N LYS A 519 -8.80 6.72 22.83
CA LYS A 519 -8.92 6.62 21.35
C LYS A 519 -9.02 7.98 20.65
N SER A 520 -9.33 9.06 21.38
CA SER A 520 -9.36 10.43 20.86
C SER A 520 -8.02 11.14 20.99
N GLY A 521 -6.96 10.46 21.45
CA GLY A 521 -5.64 11.03 21.62
C GLY A 521 -5.50 11.97 22.83
N GLN A 522 -6.36 11.81 23.85
CA GLN A 522 -6.34 12.64 25.05
C GLN A 522 -5.74 11.86 26.22
N PHE A 523 -4.87 12.47 26.99
CA PHE A 523 -4.49 11.95 28.29
C PHE A 523 -5.71 12.01 29.21
N GLN A 524 -6.07 10.85 29.76
CA GLN A 524 -7.15 10.73 30.73
C GLN A 524 -6.56 10.51 32.11
N LEU A 525 -6.98 11.33 33.03
CA LEU A 525 -6.65 11.21 34.45
C LEU A 525 -7.85 10.62 35.21
N GLU A 526 -7.65 9.51 35.84
CA GLU A 526 -8.62 8.82 36.70
C GLU A 526 -8.06 8.66 38.10
N ASN A 527 -8.87 8.99 39.11
CA ASN A 527 -8.62 8.65 40.50
C ASN A 527 -9.69 7.64 40.91
N PRO A 528 -9.40 6.32 40.86
CA PRO A 528 -10.40 5.31 41.14
C PRO A 528 -10.94 5.40 42.54
N ALA A 529 -12.23 5.08 42.75
CA ALA A 529 -12.79 4.93 44.06
C ALA A 529 -12.14 3.75 44.78
N ASP A 530 -11.59 4.02 45.97
CA ASP A 530 -11.07 2.97 46.86
C ASP A 530 -11.74 3.09 48.23
N ASP A 531 -12.00 1.97 48.90
CA ASP A 531 -12.56 1.90 50.24
C ASP A 531 -11.62 2.52 51.31
N VAL A 532 -10.38 2.80 50.95
CA VAL A 532 -9.32 3.26 51.83
C VAL A 532 -8.85 4.68 51.53
N ALA A 533 -8.97 5.18 50.33
CA ALA A 533 -8.43 6.47 49.90
C ALA A 533 -9.52 7.55 49.84
N ASP A 534 -9.69 8.32 50.89
CA ASP A 534 -10.58 9.51 50.93
C ASP A 534 -9.83 10.76 50.45
N GLN A 535 -8.94 10.59 49.46
CA GLN A 535 -8.06 11.71 49.11
C GLN A 535 -8.17 12.08 47.61
N ALA A 536 -8.41 13.36 47.40
CA ALA A 536 -8.41 13.95 46.07
C ALA A 536 -6.96 14.22 45.59
N LEU A 537 -6.69 13.88 44.35
CA LEU A 537 -5.48 14.32 43.68
C LEU A 537 -5.68 15.71 43.09
N TYR A 538 -4.77 16.62 43.40
CA TYR A 538 -4.71 17.94 42.78
C TYR A 538 -3.56 17.98 41.81
N MET A 539 -3.85 18.38 40.62
CA MET A 539 -2.84 18.54 39.56
C MET A 539 -2.89 19.96 39.00
N THR A 540 -1.75 20.57 38.80
CA THR A 540 -1.65 21.86 38.12
C THR A 540 -0.50 21.79 37.11
N VAL A 541 -0.78 22.18 35.88
CA VAL A 541 0.20 22.25 34.82
C VAL A 541 0.59 23.70 34.55
N THR A 542 1.87 23.97 34.53
CA THR A 542 2.41 25.29 34.21
C THR A 542 3.55 25.20 33.23
N GLY A 543 3.82 26.31 32.53
CA GLY A 543 4.94 26.36 31.60
C GLY A 543 6.28 26.40 32.35
N LEU A 544 7.32 25.95 31.71
CA LEU A 544 8.68 26.01 32.20
C LEU A 544 9.22 27.43 32.04
N THR A 545 9.11 28.21 33.11
CA THR A 545 9.77 29.51 33.21
C THR A 545 10.75 29.43 34.37
N GLU A 546 11.98 28.99 34.12
CA GLU A 546 13.05 29.20 35.12
C GLU A 546 14.02 30.25 34.62
N PRO A 547 14.33 31.24 35.47
CA PRO A 547 15.51 32.08 35.29
C PRO A 547 16.75 31.18 35.38
N ALA A 548 17.67 31.32 34.44
CA ALA A 548 18.96 30.64 34.48
C ALA A 548 19.63 30.83 35.86
N LYS A 549 19.72 29.73 36.60
CA LYS A 549 20.40 29.77 37.93
C LYS A 549 21.91 29.91 37.81
N ASP A 550 22.45 29.50 36.65
CA ASP A 550 23.86 29.66 36.30
C ASP A 550 24.01 29.69 34.77
N ALA A 551 24.99 30.42 34.28
CA ALA A 551 25.32 30.56 32.86
C ALA A 551 25.69 29.23 32.17
N SER A 552 25.83 28.13 32.92
CA SER A 552 26.18 26.81 32.46
C SER A 552 24.97 25.86 32.34
N THR A 553 23.83 26.17 32.99
CA THR A 553 22.58 25.41 32.85
C THR A 553 21.74 26.03 31.75
N ALA A 554 21.65 25.34 30.63
CA ALA A 554 20.78 25.80 29.55
C ALA A 554 19.34 25.90 30.07
N ALA A 555 18.75 27.07 29.91
CA ALA A 555 17.39 27.36 30.34
C ALA A 555 16.42 26.35 29.73
N VAL A 556 15.58 25.75 30.57
CA VAL A 556 14.47 24.91 30.13
C VAL A 556 13.32 25.81 29.70
N ASN A 557 12.82 25.65 28.50
CA ASN A 557 11.83 26.55 27.90
C ASN A 557 10.44 25.93 27.89
N GLU A 558 9.42 26.78 28.07
CA GLU A 558 8.03 26.38 27.91
C GLU A 558 7.72 26.04 26.45
N ASN A 559 6.97 24.97 26.27
CA ASN A 559 6.20 24.76 25.04
C ASN A 559 4.75 25.16 25.30
N VAL A 560 4.34 26.32 24.78
CA VAL A 560 3.03 26.92 25.04
C VAL A 560 1.87 26.01 24.60
N ARG A 561 2.02 25.27 23.50
CA ARG A 561 0.96 24.36 22.98
C ARG A 561 0.81 23.15 23.87
N LEU A 562 1.90 22.50 24.24
CA LEU A 562 1.86 21.37 25.16
C LEU A 562 1.28 21.79 26.51
N THR A 563 1.73 22.92 27.03
CA THR A 563 1.20 23.48 28.28
C THR A 563 -0.32 23.71 28.19
N ALA A 564 -0.79 24.35 27.13
CA ALA A 564 -2.23 24.61 26.93
C ALA A 564 -3.07 23.32 26.86
N MET A 565 -2.56 22.31 26.16
CA MET A 565 -3.24 21.00 26.03
C MET A 565 -3.31 20.26 27.37
N MET A 566 -2.20 20.20 28.09
CA MET A 566 -2.10 19.49 29.38
C MET A 566 -2.80 20.24 30.50
N LYS A 567 -2.95 21.57 30.40
CA LYS A 567 -3.64 22.40 31.40
C LYS A 567 -5.12 22.05 31.58
N ALA A 568 -5.72 21.40 30.63
CA ALA A 568 -7.09 20.86 30.78
C ALA A 568 -7.19 19.79 31.90
N LEU A 569 -6.07 19.21 32.33
CA LEU A 569 -6.02 18.27 33.44
C LEU A 569 -5.95 18.99 34.83
N ASP A 570 -5.83 20.30 34.84
CA ASP A 570 -5.74 21.06 36.11
C ASP A 570 -6.96 20.84 36.98
N GLY A 571 -6.69 20.77 38.26
CA GLY A 571 -7.69 20.85 39.34
C GLY A 571 -7.73 19.60 40.22
N ALA A 572 -8.75 19.51 41.03
CA ALA A 572 -8.99 18.42 41.96
C ALA A 572 -9.70 17.26 41.24
N LEU A 573 -9.29 16.04 41.55
CA LEU A 573 -9.96 14.81 41.17
C LEU A 573 -10.19 13.97 42.42
N SER A 574 -11.42 13.93 42.91
CA SER A 574 -11.78 13.09 44.04
C SER A 574 -11.90 11.63 43.63
N PRO A 575 -11.66 10.68 44.53
CA PRO A 575 -11.82 9.28 44.24
C PRO A 575 -13.21 8.96 43.68
N GLY A 576 -13.26 8.21 42.58
CA GLY A 576 -14.52 7.81 41.92
C GLY A 576 -15.23 8.91 41.12
N GLN A 577 -14.62 10.09 40.97
CA GLN A 577 -15.17 11.15 40.11
C GLN A 577 -14.90 10.89 38.62
N ALA A 578 -15.62 11.66 37.79
CA ALA A 578 -15.48 11.61 36.36
C ALA A 578 -14.04 11.87 35.89
N LEU A 579 -13.66 11.18 34.85
CA LEU A 579 -12.34 11.32 34.18
C LEU A 579 -12.09 12.75 33.75
N ARG A 580 -10.83 13.22 33.88
CA ARG A 580 -10.36 14.46 33.26
C ARG A 580 -9.52 14.16 32.03
N ASN A 581 -9.76 14.94 30.99
CA ASN A 581 -9.11 14.74 29.70
C ASN A 581 -8.26 15.96 29.35
N SER A 582 -7.08 15.73 28.82
CA SER A 582 -6.26 16.75 28.18
C SER A 582 -6.88 17.23 26.85
N GLY A 583 -6.26 18.22 26.21
CA GLY A 583 -6.49 18.48 24.80
C GLY A 583 -6.13 17.24 23.94
N LYS A 584 -6.66 17.17 22.75
CA LYS A 584 -6.37 16.06 21.81
C LYS A 584 -4.97 16.23 21.22
N MET A 585 -4.22 15.16 21.24
CA MET A 585 -2.93 15.04 20.59
C MET A 585 -3.06 14.24 19.31
N MET A 586 -2.56 14.79 18.21
CA MET A 586 -2.73 14.23 16.88
C MET A 586 -1.37 13.85 16.29
N MET A 587 -1.37 12.92 15.34
CA MET A 587 -0.19 12.54 14.56
C MET A 587 -0.52 12.56 13.05
N SER A 588 0.50 12.79 12.22
CA SER A 588 0.36 12.69 10.77
C SER A 588 0.06 11.26 10.37
N SER A 589 -0.93 11.07 9.51
CA SER A 589 -1.31 9.75 9.04
C SER A 589 -1.69 9.76 7.57
N HIS A 590 -1.52 8.62 6.93
CA HIS A 590 -1.95 8.38 5.55
C HIS A 590 -2.50 6.97 5.41
N GLY A 591 -3.52 6.80 4.60
CA GLY A 591 -4.12 5.51 4.33
C GLY A 591 -4.19 5.23 2.83
N SER A 592 -3.93 3.99 2.46
CA SER A 592 -4.04 3.51 1.09
C SER A 592 -4.65 2.12 1.07
N THR A 593 -5.29 1.77 -0.03
CA THR A 593 -5.89 0.44 -0.23
C THR A 593 -5.37 -0.17 -1.51
N ALA A 594 -4.86 -1.37 -1.45
CA ALA A 594 -4.42 -2.15 -2.59
C ALA A 594 -5.38 -3.33 -2.83
N GLU A 595 -5.68 -3.60 -4.08
CA GLU A 595 -6.40 -4.83 -4.46
C GLU A 595 -5.40 -5.92 -4.76
N ILE A 596 -5.55 -7.10 -4.16
CA ILE A 596 -4.79 -8.30 -4.47
C ILE A 596 -5.71 -9.40 -4.96
N PHE A 597 -5.18 -10.33 -5.75
CA PHE A 597 -5.91 -11.48 -6.27
C PHE A 597 -5.36 -12.75 -5.66
N ASP A 598 -6.26 -13.65 -5.28
CA ASP A 598 -5.89 -14.99 -4.84
C ASP A 598 -5.68 -15.97 -6.03
N SER A 599 -5.36 -17.21 -5.74
CA SER A 599 -5.12 -18.23 -6.78
C SER A 599 -6.36 -18.58 -7.60
N LEU A 600 -7.57 -18.27 -7.11
CA LEU A 600 -8.83 -18.44 -7.84
C LEU A 600 -9.24 -17.18 -8.63
N GLY A 601 -8.51 -16.07 -8.43
CA GLY A 601 -8.77 -14.78 -9.05
C GLY A 601 -9.83 -13.93 -8.36
N SER A 602 -10.16 -14.27 -7.11
CA SER A 602 -11.02 -13.42 -6.30
C SER A 602 -10.24 -12.19 -5.84
N LYS A 603 -10.91 -11.04 -5.83
CA LYS A 603 -10.34 -9.78 -5.36
C LYS A 603 -10.43 -9.68 -3.84
N HIS A 604 -9.35 -9.25 -3.22
CA HIS A 604 -9.28 -8.93 -1.81
C HIS A 604 -8.66 -7.56 -1.63
N THR A 605 -9.21 -6.78 -0.70
CA THR A 605 -8.73 -5.44 -0.39
C THR A 605 -7.75 -5.50 0.76
N VAL A 606 -6.54 -5.01 0.56
CA VAL A 606 -5.54 -4.81 1.61
C VAL A 606 -5.49 -3.34 1.95
N SER A 607 -5.83 -3.00 3.19
CA SER A 607 -5.72 -1.63 3.70
C SER A 607 -4.36 -1.45 4.36
N ILE A 608 -3.66 -0.39 4.00
CA ILE A 608 -2.37 -0.03 4.59
C ILE A 608 -2.51 1.38 5.16
N LYS A 609 -2.21 1.53 6.44
CA LYS A 609 -2.22 2.82 7.11
C LYS A 609 -0.86 3.11 7.70
N TRP A 610 -0.38 4.32 7.50
CA TRP A 610 0.87 4.82 8.04
C TRP A 610 0.60 5.94 9.01
N ALA A 611 1.39 6.02 10.07
CA ALA A 611 1.40 7.15 10.98
C ALA A 611 2.83 7.51 11.37
N LYS A 612 3.12 8.81 11.39
CA LYS A 612 4.44 9.34 11.77
C LYS A 612 4.62 9.23 13.28
N THR A 613 5.59 8.43 13.69
CA THR A 613 5.83 8.13 15.11
C THR A 613 7.09 8.79 15.67
N GLY A 614 7.99 9.23 14.79
CA GLY A 614 9.21 9.87 15.27
C GLY A 614 10.09 10.41 14.15
N THR A 615 11.26 10.89 14.58
CA THR A 615 12.36 11.27 13.69
C THR A 615 13.58 10.42 14.01
N THR A 616 14.38 10.11 12.99
CA THR A 616 15.64 9.39 13.16
C THR A 616 16.74 10.33 13.65
N LYS A 617 17.81 9.79 14.25
CA LYS A 617 18.96 10.58 14.71
C LYS A 617 19.61 11.43 13.61
N ASP A 618 19.49 10.98 12.37
CA ASP A 618 20.07 11.63 11.19
C ASP A 618 19.13 12.65 10.54
N GLY A 619 18.00 12.95 11.20
CA GLY A 619 17.01 13.94 10.74
C GLY A 619 16.00 13.40 9.73
N GLY A 620 15.93 12.10 9.51
CA GLY A 620 14.89 11.44 8.74
C GLY A 620 13.59 11.25 9.53
N THR A 621 12.58 10.64 8.90
CA THR A 621 11.29 10.37 9.54
C THR A 621 11.06 8.88 9.76
N GLU A 622 10.41 8.54 10.87
CA GLU A 622 9.98 7.18 11.19
C GLU A 622 8.46 7.11 11.21
N TRP A 623 7.95 6.13 10.47
CA TRP A 623 6.53 5.88 10.32
C TRP A 623 6.22 4.45 10.72
N ASN A 624 5.15 4.29 11.45
CA ASN A 624 4.60 2.97 11.69
C ASN A 624 3.52 2.64 10.66
N MET A 625 3.37 1.36 10.38
CA MET A 625 2.49 0.84 9.35
C MET A 625 1.59 -0.25 9.92
N VAL A 626 0.30 -0.18 9.62
CA VAL A 626 -0.66 -1.25 9.90
C VAL A 626 -1.24 -1.72 8.59
N ILE A 627 -1.09 -3.01 8.31
CA ILE A 627 -1.64 -3.69 7.14
C ILE A 627 -2.80 -4.55 7.61
N GLN A 628 -3.96 -4.37 7.02
CA GLN A 628 -5.17 -5.06 7.43
C GLN A 628 -5.92 -5.62 6.21
N VAL A 629 -6.47 -6.80 6.35
CA VAL A 629 -7.43 -7.40 5.40
C VAL A 629 -8.76 -7.61 6.11
N PRO A 630 -9.90 -7.50 5.40
CA PRO A 630 -11.20 -7.83 5.98
C PRO A 630 -11.28 -9.31 6.39
N GLU A 631 -11.88 -9.60 7.52
CA GLU A 631 -12.24 -10.97 7.87
C GLU A 631 -13.16 -11.60 6.80
N PRO A 632 -13.07 -12.89 6.55
CA PRO A 632 -12.28 -13.94 7.24
C PRO A 632 -10.88 -14.19 6.65
N ALA A 633 -10.35 -13.29 5.82
CA ALA A 633 -9.01 -13.42 5.29
C ALA A 633 -7.93 -13.19 6.36
N LYS A 634 -6.78 -13.84 6.20
CA LYS A 634 -5.67 -13.81 7.15
C LYS A 634 -4.38 -13.37 6.49
N ILE A 635 -3.60 -12.55 7.19
CA ILE A 635 -2.26 -12.10 6.76
C ILE A 635 -1.19 -12.34 7.83
N ASN A 636 -1.59 -12.65 9.05
CA ASN A 636 -0.68 -12.97 10.15
C ASN A 636 -0.71 -14.46 10.45
N TYR A 637 0.46 -15.10 10.44
CA TYR A 637 0.62 -16.51 10.74
C TYR A 637 1.43 -16.76 12.02
N SER A 638 1.79 -15.72 12.74
CA SER A 638 2.64 -15.85 13.93
C SER A 638 1.92 -16.43 15.17
N GLY A 639 0.59 -16.54 15.11
CA GLY A 639 -0.20 -17.11 16.22
C GLY A 639 -0.42 -16.17 17.40
N GLU A 640 0.04 -14.93 17.29
CA GLU A 640 -0.17 -13.86 18.27
C GLU A 640 -0.89 -12.70 17.62
N GLY A 641 -1.94 -12.21 18.25
CA GLY A 641 -2.80 -11.12 17.75
C GLY A 641 -3.82 -11.57 16.69
N PRO A 642 -4.61 -10.64 16.17
CA PRO A 642 -5.61 -10.93 15.15
C PRO A 642 -4.96 -11.36 13.85
N ASP A 643 -5.45 -12.45 13.28
CA ASP A 643 -4.93 -13.07 12.07
C ASP A 643 -5.02 -12.18 10.82
N ASN A 644 -5.84 -11.14 10.86
CA ASN A 644 -6.10 -10.25 9.73
C ASN A 644 -5.31 -8.94 9.77
N VAL A 645 -4.37 -8.78 10.70
CA VAL A 645 -3.57 -7.56 10.88
C VAL A 645 -2.09 -7.89 10.98
N VAL A 646 -1.25 -7.07 10.33
CA VAL A 646 0.21 -7.09 10.49
C VAL A 646 0.68 -5.67 10.72
N THR A 647 1.53 -5.48 11.73
CA THR A 647 2.18 -4.20 12.01
C THR A 647 3.58 -4.14 11.43
N GLY A 648 4.04 -2.94 11.13
CA GLY A 648 5.35 -2.72 10.56
C GLY A 648 5.84 -1.29 10.69
N SER A 649 7.00 -1.01 10.10
CA SER A 649 7.62 0.31 10.12
C SER A 649 8.22 0.68 8.77
N VAL A 650 8.27 1.99 8.52
CA VAL A 650 8.93 2.58 7.35
C VAL A 650 9.81 3.72 7.83
N ARG A 651 11.06 3.77 7.41
CA ARG A 651 12.03 4.79 7.76
C ARG A 651 12.53 5.49 6.52
N PHE A 652 12.69 6.80 6.63
CA PHE A 652 13.22 7.65 5.57
C PHE A 652 14.51 8.33 6.03
N ASN A 653 15.38 8.60 5.08
CA ASN A 653 16.57 9.40 5.29
C ASN A 653 16.22 10.90 5.40
N SER A 654 17.15 11.72 5.87
CA SER A 654 16.97 13.18 5.96
C SER A 654 16.71 13.89 4.62
N ASN A 655 17.08 13.25 3.51
CA ASN A 655 16.81 13.75 2.16
C ASN A 655 15.42 13.34 1.61
N GLY A 656 14.61 12.64 2.41
CA GLY A 656 13.27 12.15 2.05
C GLY A 656 13.24 10.85 1.25
N SER A 657 14.39 10.21 0.98
CA SER A 657 14.43 8.89 0.33
C SER A 657 14.10 7.78 1.33
N LEU A 658 13.56 6.66 0.84
CA LEU A 658 13.28 5.48 1.65
C LEU A 658 14.59 4.88 2.18
N ALA A 659 14.70 4.70 3.50
CA ALA A 659 15.84 4.06 4.13
C ALA A 659 15.63 2.56 4.33
N SER A 660 14.50 2.17 4.92
CA SER A 660 14.13 0.79 5.16
C SER A 660 12.64 0.66 5.46
N PHE A 661 12.10 -0.54 5.28
CA PHE A 661 10.74 -0.86 5.71
C PHE A 661 10.63 -2.33 6.11
N HIS A 662 9.67 -2.62 6.95
CA HIS A 662 9.33 -3.96 7.40
C HIS A 662 7.82 -4.02 7.70
N PRO A 663 7.10 -5.14 7.38
CA PRO A 663 7.59 -6.29 6.64
C PRO A 663 7.73 -6.02 5.13
N SER A 664 8.68 -6.68 4.49
CA SER A 664 8.82 -6.64 3.02
C SER A 664 7.87 -7.62 2.31
N THR A 665 7.32 -8.56 3.05
CA THR A 665 6.46 -9.63 2.53
C THR A 665 5.36 -9.92 3.53
N ILE A 666 4.13 -10.04 3.04
CA ILE A 666 2.99 -10.53 3.81
C ILE A 666 2.56 -11.89 3.29
N THR A 667 2.10 -12.75 4.18
CA THR A 667 1.56 -14.06 3.83
C THR A 667 0.03 -14.00 3.90
N PHE A 668 -0.62 -14.07 2.73
CA PHE A 668 -2.07 -13.91 2.61
C PHE A 668 -2.76 -15.28 2.47
N SER A 669 -3.89 -15.43 3.13
CA SER A 669 -4.81 -16.55 2.95
C SER A 669 -6.24 -16.07 2.96
N ALA A 670 -6.94 -16.29 1.85
CA ALA A 670 -8.38 -16.09 1.80
C ALA A 670 -9.10 -17.34 2.33
N ASN A 671 -10.26 -17.15 2.93
CA ASN A 671 -11.08 -18.26 3.42
C ASN A 671 -12.17 -18.65 2.40
N ASN A 672 -11.80 -18.83 1.13
CA ASN A 672 -12.71 -19.13 0.01
C ASN A 672 -12.34 -20.40 -0.76
N GLY A 673 -11.44 -21.22 -0.22
CA GLY A 673 -10.93 -22.42 -0.88
C GLY A 673 -9.75 -22.18 -1.82
N SER A 674 -9.24 -20.95 -1.94
CA SER A 674 -7.99 -20.66 -2.64
C SER A 674 -6.78 -21.23 -1.89
N GLN A 675 -5.66 -21.36 -2.58
CA GLN A 675 -4.42 -21.81 -1.96
C GLN A 675 -4.02 -20.86 -0.83
N GLY A 676 -3.90 -21.37 0.39
CA GLY A 676 -3.44 -20.61 1.53
C GLY A 676 -1.94 -20.34 1.50
N GLY A 677 -1.50 -19.34 2.26
CA GLY A 677 -0.07 -19.02 2.39
C GLY A 677 0.53 -18.31 1.18
N GLN A 678 -0.29 -17.58 0.40
CA GLN A 678 0.20 -16.77 -0.72
C GLN A 678 1.16 -15.69 -0.23
N SER A 679 2.40 -15.73 -0.73
CA SER A 679 3.40 -14.71 -0.42
C SER A 679 3.20 -13.50 -1.33
N VAL A 680 3.04 -12.33 -0.73
CA VAL A 680 2.90 -11.05 -1.44
C VAL A 680 4.02 -10.12 -1.01
N ASN A 681 4.89 -9.76 -1.92
CA ASN A 681 5.98 -8.82 -1.69
C ASN A 681 5.45 -7.38 -1.74
N LEU A 682 5.76 -6.62 -0.72
CA LEU A 682 5.50 -5.19 -0.69
C LEU A 682 6.72 -4.47 -1.28
N ASN A 683 6.48 -3.64 -2.28
CA ASN A 683 7.53 -2.86 -2.93
C ASN A 683 7.21 -1.37 -2.78
N PHE A 684 7.91 -0.73 -1.86
CA PHE A 684 7.80 0.70 -1.59
C PHE A 684 8.95 1.50 -2.22
N GLY A 685 9.75 0.87 -3.07
CA GLY A 685 10.90 1.47 -3.74
C GLY A 685 12.22 0.97 -3.20
N LEU A 686 13.30 1.46 -3.78
CA LEU A 686 14.69 1.15 -3.38
C LEU A 686 15.32 2.36 -2.70
N GLY A 687 16.19 2.11 -1.72
CA GLY A 687 16.70 3.05 -0.74
C GLY A 687 17.39 4.34 -1.24
N THR A 688 17.70 4.49 -2.51
CA THR A 688 18.31 5.72 -3.04
C THR A 688 17.50 6.36 -4.17
N ASP A 689 16.51 5.64 -4.69
CA ASP A 689 15.71 6.10 -5.81
C ASP A 689 14.39 6.65 -5.29
N PHE A 690 13.99 7.83 -5.73
CA PHE A 690 12.70 8.42 -5.39
C PHE A 690 11.56 7.81 -6.23
N ASN A 691 11.65 6.53 -6.56
CA ASN A 691 10.69 5.82 -7.42
C ASN A 691 9.58 5.06 -6.66
N GLY A 692 9.55 5.17 -5.33
CA GLY A 692 8.57 4.53 -4.44
C GLY A 692 7.95 5.50 -3.46
N LEU A 693 7.91 5.12 -2.18
CA LEU A 693 7.51 6.01 -1.10
C LEU A 693 8.63 7.02 -0.80
N THR A 694 8.23 8.25 -0.58
CA THR A 694 9.09 9.37 -0.21
C THR A 694 8.55 10.06 1.03
N SER A 695 9.36 10.87 1.71
CA SER A 695 8.91 11.69 2.84
C SER A 695 9.45 13.11 2.70
N PHE A 696 8.68 13.93 2.01
CA PHE A 696 8.93 15.37 1.83
C PHE A 696 7.93 16.20 2.63
N ASP A 697 8.26 17.46 2.90
CA ASP A 697 7.36 18.46 3.49
C ASP A 697 6.28 18.87 2.47
N LYS A 698 5.36 17.96 2.22
CA LYS A 698 4.23 18.06 1.30
C LYS A 698 3.16 17.08 1.75
N ASP A 699 1.90 17.44 1.55
CA ASP A 699 0.76 16.57 1.87
C ASP A 699 0.98 15.11 1.50
N SER A 700 0.62 14.23 2.41
CA SER A 700 0.66 12.79 2.14
C SER A 700 -0.26 12.42 0.97
N SER A 701 0.28 11.68 0.01
CA SER A 701 -0.43 11.24 -1.19
C SER A 701 -0.04 9.81 -1.58
N THR A 702 -0.95 9.12 -2.23
CA THR A 702 -0.66 7.89 -2.96
C THR A 702 -0.79 8.19 -4.45
N ASP A 703 0.32 8.18 -5.17
CA ASP A 703 0.37 8.55 -6.59
C ASP A 703 -0.03 7.38 -7.49
N SER A 704 0.41 6.18 -7.14
CA SER A 704 0.06 4.97 -7.87
C SER A 704 0.17 3.72 -7.01
N ILE A 705 -0.73 2.77 -7.29
CA ILE A 705 -0.68 1.41 -6.77
C ILE A 705 -0.76 0.49 -7.97
N SER A 706 0.16 -0.45 -8.07
CA SER A 706 0.15 -1.48 -9.09
C SER A 706 0.45 -2.85 -8.49
N GLN A 707 -0.10 -3.88 -9.10
CA GLN A 707 0.07 -5.25 -8.70
C GLN A 707 0.07 -6.17 -9.94
N ASP A 708 0.61 -7.36 -9.82
CA ASP A 708 0.86 -8.27 -10.93
C ASP A 708 -0.20 -9.37 -11.09
N GLY A 709 -1.12 -9.51 -10.14
CA GLY A 709 -2.21 -10.47 -10.18
C GLY A 709 -3.38 -10.05 -11.09
N TYR A 710 -4.21 -11.00 -11.47
CA TYR A 710 -5.44 -10.74 -12.21
C TYR A 710 -6.42 -11.91 -12.10
N THR A 711 -7.69 -11.63 -12.29
CA THR A 711 -8.74 -12.65 -12.42
C THR A 711 -8.62 -13.39 -13.75
N GLY A 712 -9.16 -14.60 -13.85
CA GLY A 712 -9.32 -15.27 -15.12
C GLY A 712 -10.13 -14.44 -16.10
N GLY A 713 -9.83 -14.55 -17.38
CA GLY A 713 -10.52 -13.84 -18.45
C GLY A 713 -10.75 -14.70 -19.67
N THR A 714 -11.80 -14.45 -20.44
CA THR A 714 -12.06 -15.07 -21.74
C THR A 714 -11.54 -14.19 -22.85
N LEU A 715 -11.08 -14.80 -23.94
CA LEU A 715 -10.61 -14.08 -25.13
C LEU A 715 -11.77 -13.23 -25.70
N ASN A 716 -11.54 -11.93 -25.83
CA ASN A 716 -12.52 -10.98 -26.36
C ASN A 716 -12.19 -10.53 -27.78
N ASP A 717 -10.91 -10.22 -28.05
CA ASP A 717 -10.46 -9.66 -29.31
C ASP A 717 -9.05 -10.14 -29.68
N LEU A 718 -8.71 -10.11 -30.97
CA LEU A 718 -7.39 -10.47 -31.48
C LEU A 718 -6.80 -9.29 -32.24
N LYS A 719 -5.55 -8.95 -31.97
CA LYS A 719 -4.76 -7.99 -32.73
C LYS A 719 -3.47 -8.63 -33.21
N ILE A 720 -2.97 -8.19 -34.35
CA ILE A 720 -1.71 -8.70 -34.88
C ILE A 720 -0.77 -7.49 -35.03
N ASP A 721 0.44 -7.66 -34.55
CA ASP A 721 1.46 -6.60 -34.62
C ASP A 721 2.34 -6.74 -35.86
N GLU A 722 3.27 -5.80 -36.05
CA GLU A 722 4.20 -5.78 -37.19
C GLU A 722 5.19 -6.94 -37.21
N THR A 723 5.39 -7.60 -36.08
CA THR A 723 6.22 -8.79 -35.95
C THR A 723 5.45 -10.09 -36.27
N GLY A 724 4.17 -9.97 -36.55
CA GLY A 724 3.28 -11.10 -36.81
C GLY A 724 2.82 -11.81 -35.53
N THR A 725 3.01 -11.19 -34.38
CA THR A 725 2.53 -11.72 -33.10
C THR A 725 1.03 -11.49 -32.99
N ILE A 726 0.28 -12.55 -32.81
CA ILE A 726 -1.16 -12.53 -32.59
C ILE A 726 -1.40 -12.30 -31.10
N ILE A 727 -1.87 -11.10 -30.75
CA ILE A 727 -2.11 -10.65 -29.39
C ILE A 727 -3.59 -10.82 -29.09
N GLY A 728 -3.91 -11.66 -28.10
CA GLY A 728 -5.25 -11.80 -27.56
C GLY A 728 -5.53 -10.78 -26.49
N ALA A 729 -6.59 -10.00 -26.61
CA ALA A 729 -7.13 -9.16 -25.58
C ALA A 729 -8.22 -9.92 -24.82
N PHE A 730 -8.09 -9.99 -23.49
CA PHE A 730 -8.98 -10.76 -22.63
C PHE A 730 -9.94 -9.85 -21.84
N THR A 731 -11.06 -10.40 -21.43
CA THR A 731 -12.09 -9.67 -20.66
C THR A 731 -11.60 -9.12 -19.31
N ASN A 732 -10.48 -9.64 -18.81
CA ASN A 732 -9.81 -9.14 -17.60
C ASN A 732 -8.89 -7.93 -17.85
N GLY A 733 -8.90 -7.37 -19.07
CA GLY A 733 -8.09 -6.22 -19.47
C GLY A 733 -6.61 -6.55 -19.72
N LYS A 734 -6.21 -7.83 -19.67
CA LYS A 734 -4.86 -8.27 -20.01
C LYS A 734 -4.76 -8.65 -21.48
N SER A 735 -3.59 -8.43 -22.04
CA SER A 735 -3.27 -8.79 -23.43
C SER A 735 -2.01 -9.65 -23.42
N PHE A 736 -2.07 -10.77 -24.14
CA PHE A 736 -0.95 -11.71 -24.23
C PHE A 736 -0.70 -12.08 -25.70
N GLY A 737 0.55 -12.25 -26.07
CA GLY A 737 0.90 -12.91 -27.33
C GLY A 737 0.50 -14.38 -27.28
N LEU A 738 -0.34 -14.82 -28.21
CA LEU A 738 -0.85 -16.19 -28.28
C LEU A 738 -0.06 -17.05 -29.26
N ALA A 739 0.32 -16.47 -30.39
CA ALA A 739 1.12 -17.12 -31.42
C ALA A 739 1.84 -16.05 -32.24
N GLN A 740 2.83 -16.45 -33.02
CA GLN A 740 3.53 -15.62 -33.98
C GLN A 740 3.58 -16.29 -35.35
N VAL A 741 3.17 -15.56 -36.38
CA VAL A 741 3.17 -16.05 -37.76
C VAL A 741 4.60 -16.20 -38.28
N ALA A 742 4.92 -17.36 -38.82
CA ALA A 742 6.21 -17.60 -39.44
C ALA A 742 6.25 -17.11 -40.90
N LEU A 743 7.35 -16.50 -41.28
CA LEU A 743 7.65 -16.11 -42.64
C LEU A 743 8.77 -16.98 -43.23
N ALA A 744 8.69 -17.26 -44.51
CA ALA A 744 9.75 -17.93 -45.28
C ALA A 744 10.35 -16.96 -46.30
N SER A 745 11.66 -16.97 -46.47
CA SER A 745 12.35 -16.35 -47.60
C SER A 745 13.12 -17.40 -48.41
N PHE A 746 13.32 -17.12 -49.67
CA PHE A 746 14.02 -18.02 -50.61
C PHE A 746 15.18 -17.25 -51.25
N THR A 747 16.25 -17.98 -51.57
CA THR A 747 17.38 -17.44 -52.30
C THR A 747 16.96 -17.02 -53.70
N ASN A 748 16.05 -17.75 -54.33
CA ASN A 748 15.50 -17.44 -55.65
C ASN A 748 13.97 -17.59 -55.63
N ASN A 749 13.25 -16.50 -55.48
CA ASN A 749 11.79 -16.47 -55.50
C ASN A 749 11.19 -16.88 -56.84
N GLU A 750 11.89 -16.61 -57.96
CA GLU A 750 11.40 -16.94 -59.31
C GLU A 750 11.39 -18.45 -59.55
N GLY A 751 12.20 -19.21 -58.79
CA GLY A 751 12.28 -20.67 -58.86
C GLY A 751 11.10 -21.40 -58.21
N LEU A 752 10.18 -20.68 -57.51
CA LEU A 752 9.02 -21.27 -56.88
C LEU A 752 7.97 -21.80 -57.90
N GLN A 753 7.42 -22.97 -57.67
CA GLN A 753 6.37 -23.57 -58.47
C GLN A 753 4.99 -23.18 -57.90
N SER A 754 4.04 -22.83 -58.76
CA SER A 754 2.67 -22.51 -58.33
C SER A 754 1.82 -23.78 -58.34
N GLU A 755 1.12 -24.03 -57.21
CA GLU A 755 0.25 -25.18 -57.04
C GLU A 755 -1.26 -24.84 -57.21
N GLY A 756 -1.55 -23.58 -57.60
CA GLY A 756 -2.91 -23.06 -57.64
C GLY A 756 -3.31 -22.38 -56.33
N GLY A 757 -4.43 -21.64 -56.29
CA GLY A 757 -4.91 -20.96 -55.11
C GLY A 757 -3.95 -19.92 -54.48
N ASN A 758 -3.06 -19.36 -55.29
CA ASN A 758 -1.98 -18.44 -54.84
C ASN A 758 -1.00 -19.05 -53.83
N VAL A 759 -0.83 -20.38 -53.86
CA VAL A 759 0.19 -21.07 -53.07
C VAL A 759 1.33 -21.53 -53.92
N PHE A 760 2.52 -21.56 -53.37
CA PHE A 760 3.76 -21.94 -54.03
C PHE A 760 4.43 -23.09 -53.29
N SER A 761 5.05 -24.00 -54.02
CA SER A 761 5.93 -25.02 -53.47
C SER A 761 7.38 -24.68 -53.77
N GLN A 762 8.28 -25.14 -52.90
CA GLN A 762 9.71 -25.03 -53.13
C GLN A 762 10.20 -26.00 -54.22
N THR A 763 11.22 -25.60 -54.94
CA THR A 763 11.87 -26.43 -55.97
C THR A 763 13.39 -26.47 -55.75
N ALA A 764 14.09 -27.33 -56.45
CA ALA A 764 15.54 -27.37 -56.41
C ALA A 764 16.18 -26.03 -56.82
N ASN A 765 15.51 -25.20 -57.63
CA ASN A 765 16.03 -23.89 -58.10
C ASN A 765 15.64 -22.71 -57.20
N SER A 766 14.61 -22.87 -56.34
CA SER A 766 14.28 -21.84 -55.33
C SER A 766 15.21 -21.85 -54.13
N GLY A 767 15.87 -22.98 -53.89
CA GLY A 767 16.55 -23.25 -52.64
C GLY A 767 15.59 -23.64 -51.53
N GLU A 768 16.13 -23.98 -50.36
CA GLU A 768 15.35 -24.30 -49.18
C GLU A 768 14.75 -23.04 -48.54
N ALA A 769 13.57 -23.19 -47.93
CA ALA A 769 12.92 -22.11 -47.25
C ALA A 769 13.67 -21.73 -45.98
N VAL A 770 14.10 -20.47 -45.84
CA VAL A 770 14.65 -19.92 -44.63
C VAL A 770 13.49 -19.33 -43.79
N ILE A 771 13.06 -20.09 -42.76
CA ILE A 771 11.94 -19.70 -41.89
C ILE A 771 12.42 -18.82 -40.75
N GLY A 772 11.64 -17.82 -40.39
CA GLY A 772 11.93 -16.93 -39.29
C GLY A 772 10.79 -15.93 -39.00
N ALA A 773 10.93 -15.16 -37.95
CA ALA A 773 9.97 -14.14 -37.59
C ALA A 773 10.01 -12.94 -38.56
N ALA A 774 8.90 -12.22 -38.67
CA ALA A 774 8.85 -10.99 -39.48
C ALA A 774 9.86 -9.95 -38.94
N GLY A 775 10.45 -9.17 -39.86
CA GLY A 775 11.47 -8.16 -39.53
C GLY A 775 12.85 -8.73 -39.20
N THR A 776 13.08 -10.06 -39.36
CA THR A 776 14.38 -10.68 -39.09
C THR A 776 15.07 -11.07 -40.41
N GLY A 777 16.38 -10.79 -40.52
CA GLY A 777 17.16 -11.05 -41.73
C GLY A 777 16.63 -10.30 -42.94
N ASP A 778 16.29 -11.04 -44.03
CA ASP A 778 15.74 -10.46 -45.27
C ASP A 778 14.21 -10.49 -45.35
N LYS A 779 13.55 -10.82 -44.23
CA LYS A 779 12.09 -10.92 -44.16
C LYS A 779 11.46 -9.56 -43.86
N GLY A 780 10.40 -9.24 -44.58
CA GLY A 780 9.60 -8.04 -44.40
C GLY A 780 8.79 -8.06 -43.10
N THR A 781 8.11 -6.97 -42.82
CA THR A 781 7.18 -6.83 -41.69
C THR A 781 5.76 -7.17 -42.12
N ILE A 782 4.92 -7.48 -41.13
CA ILE A 782 3.50 -7.77 -41.35
C ILE A 782 2.67 -6.52 -41.09
N ALA A 783 1.79 -6.18 -42.00
CA ALA A 783 0.78 -5.14 -41.81
C ALA A 783 -0.58 -5.79 -41.61
N ALA A 784 -1.13 -5.67 -40.43
CA ALA A 784 -2.44 -6.18 -40.07
C ALA A 784 -3.58 -5.33 -40.67
N SER A 785 -4.74 -5.94 -40.83
CA SER A 785 -5.95 -5.34 -41.42
C SER A 785 -5.69 -4.78 -42.82
N LYS A 786 -4.80 -5.45 -43.54
CA LYS A 786 -4.47 -5.12 -44.95
C LYS A 786 -4.27 -6.37 -45.75
N LEU A 787 -4.55 -6.27 -47.04
CA LEU A 787 -4.25 -7.30 -48.03
C LEU A 787 -3.35 -6.71 -49.12
N GLU A 788 -2.45 -7.53 -49.65
CA GLU A 788 -1.63 -7.14 -50.81
C GLU A 788 -2.43 -7.34 -52.08
N ALA A 789 -2.75 -6.26 -52.79
CA ALA A 789 -3.39 -6.36 -54.10
C ALA A 789 -2.45 -6.97 -55.15
N SER A 790 -3.01 -7.45 -56.22
CA SER A 790 -2.23 -7.87 -57.38
C SER A 790 -1.25 -6.80 -57.82
N ASN A 791 -0.04 -7.16 -58.20
CA ASN A 791 0.93 -6.21 -58.74
C ASN A 791 0.77 -6.03 -60.28
N VAL A 792 -0.34 -6.48 -60.85
CA VAL A 792 -0.71 -6.32 -62.25
C VAL A 792 -1.20 -4.91 -62.50
N ASP A 793 -0.50 -4.15 -63.35
CA ASP A 793 -1.01 -2.90 -63.92
C ASP A 793 -1.94 -3.20 -65.12
N LEU A 794 -3.22 -2.99 -64.92
CA LEU A 794 -4.24 -3.29 -65.94
C LEU A 794 -4.00 -2.49 -67.24
N SER A 795 -3.57 -1.21 -67.15
CA SER A 795 -3.34 -0.41 -68.34
C SER A 795 -2.17 -0.93 -69.16
N ARG A 796 -1.10 -1.28 -68.48
CA ARG A 796 0.09 -1.93 -69.09
C ARG A 796 -0.26 -3.29 -69.65
N ALA A 797 -0.94 -4.14 -68.89
CA ALA A 797 -1.33 -5.47 -69.31
C ALA A 797 -2.22 -5.45 -70.56
N LEU A 798 -3.19 -4.53 -70.61
CA LEU A 798 -4.03 -4.36 -71.80
C LEU A 798 -3.22 -3.87 -73.03
N THR A 799 -2.24 -2.94 -72.79
CA THR A 799 -1.35 -2.47 -73.87
C THR A 799 -0.47 -3.62 -74.38
N ASP A 800 0.14 -4.36 -73.47
CA ASP A 800 0.96 -5.54 -73.83
C ASP A 800 0.12 -6.61 -74.58
N LEU A 801 -1.13 -6.84 -74.13
CA LEU A 801 -2.06 -7.74 -74.84
C LEU A 801 -2.33 -7.31 -76.30
N ILE A 802 -2.55 -6.00 -76.50
CA ILE A 802 -2.73 -5.40 -77.83
C ILE A 802 -1.47 -5.59 -78.68
N VAL A 803 -0.29 -5.38 -78.15
CA VAL A 803 0.98 -5.57 -78.83
C VAL A 803 1.16 -7.06 -79.25
N ILE A 804 0.88 -7.99 -78.33
CA ILE A 804 0.95 -9.44 -78.52
C ILE A 804 -0.04 -9.85 -79.57
N GLN A 805 -1.29 -9.34 -79.53
CA GLN A 805 -2.31 -9.64 -80.60
C GLN A 805 -1.88 -9.11 -81.98
N ARG A 806 -1.28 -7.89 -82.00
CA ARG A 806 -0.77 -7.37 -83.30
C ARG A 806 0.40 -8.18 -83.82
N GLY A 807 1.31 -8.61 -82.89
CA GLY A 807 2.41 -9.52 -83.24
C GLY A 807 1.91 -10.87 -83.78
N PHE A 808 0.85 -11.43 -83.19
CA PHE A 808 0.17 -12.63 -83.65
C PHE A 808 -0.43 -12.41 -85.04
N GLN A 809 -1.16 -11.35 -85.29
CA GLN A 809 -1.72 -10.97 -86.57
C GLN A 809 -0.65 -10.78 -87.66
N ALA A 810 0.49 -10.16 -87.35
CA ALA A 810 1.59 -9.95 -88.24
C ALA A 810 2.26 -11.26 -88.67
N ASN A 811 2.46 -12.17 -87.69
CA ASN A 811 3.02 -13.51 -88.00
C ASN A 811 2.04 -14.33 -88.83
N SER A 812 0.71 -14.28 -88.57
CA SER A 812 -0.34 -14.90 -89.39
C SER A 812 -0.30 -14.32 -90.78
N LYS A 813 -0.17 -13.03 -91.00
CA LYS A 813 -0.07 -12.39 -92.31
C LYS A 813 1.20 -12.85 -93.04
N THR A 814 2.34 -13.00 -92.29
CA THR A 814 3.59 -13.54 -92.87
C THR A 814 3.36 -14.95 -93.43
N ILE A 815 2.60 -15.79 -92.78
CA ILE A 815 2.25 -17.15 -93.18
C ILE A 815 1.36 -17.11 -94.46
N THR A 816 0.28 -16.26 -94.39
CA THR A 816 -0.62 -16.14 -95.56
C THR A 816 0.10 -15.60 -96.77
N THR A 817 0.93 -14.57 -96.61
CA THR A 817 1.72 -14.06 -97.74
C THR A 817 2.75 -15.08 -98.23
N SER A 818 3.38 -15.83 -97.39
CA SER A 818 4.29 -16.93 -97.79
C SER A 818 3.57 -18.03 -98.54
N ASP A 819 2.35 -18.35 -98.11
CA ASP A 819 1.47 -19.35 -98.83
C ASP A 819 1.04 -18.78 -100.21
N GLU A 820 0.58 -17.54 -100.26
CA GLU A 820 0.26 -16.87 -101.58
C GLU A 820 1.44 -16.88 -102.54
N MET A 821 2.66 -16.57 -102.02
CA MET A 821 3.87 -16.63 -102.80
C MET A 821 4.21 -18.04 -103.23
N LEU A 822 4.00 -19.06 -102.40
CA LEU A 822 4.13 -20.53 -102.75
C LEU A 822 3.19 -20.90 -103.86
N ASN A 823 1.90 -20.52 -103.69
CA ASN A 823 0.85 -20.76 -104.64
C ASN A 823 1.15 -20.11 -106.01
N THR A 824 1.62 -18.83 -105.97
CA THR A 824 2.07 -18.11 -107.17
C THR A 824 3.27 -18.82 -107.85
N LEU A 825 4.20 -19.36 -107.08
CA LEU A 825 5.32 -20.10 -107.57
C LEU A 825 4.96 -21.41 -108.16
N LEU A 826 3.97 -22.11 -107.58
CA LEU A 826 3.40 -23.33 -108.12
C LEU A 826 2.69 -23.09 -109.42
N GLN A 827 1.98 -21.95 -109.57
CA GLN A 827 1.34 -21.51 -110.80
C GLN A 827 2.35 -21.10 -111.90
N LEU A 828 3.49 -20.53 -111.55
CA LEU A 828 4.55 -20.26 -112.46
C LEU A 828 5.28 -21.49 -113.05
N LYS A 829 5.06 -22.68 -112.40
CA LYS A 829 5.67 -23.96 -112.83
C LYS A 829 4.75 -24.81 -113.74
N GLN A 830 3.53 -24.36 -113.90
CA GLN A 830 2.62 -24.87 -114.90
C GLN A 830 2.75 -24.14 -116.21
#